data_ba7ceb71bb8aadc0b36ad46081de2bba
#
_entry.id   ba7ceb71bb8aadc0b36ad46081de2bba
#
_cell.length_a   1.000
_cell.length_b   1.000
_cell.length_c   1.000
_cell.angle_alpha   90.00
_cell.angle_beta   90.00
_cell.angle_gamma   90.00
#
_symmetry.space_group_name_H-M   'P 1'
#
loop_
_entity.id
_entity.type
_entity.pdbx_description
1 polymer ?
#
loop_
_entity_poly.entity_id
_entity_poly.type
_entity_poly.pdbx_seq_one_letter_code
_entity_poly.pdbx_strand_id
1 'polypeptide(L)'
;MIQNRNSNANAIIMQMNVFQESLSLFSEDRFFDIVRMYLGEIPTPFYKQRLIEQLTGFLLNQENQKRLISLLSEFDLKLISAISLISNVTQDRLCDFFREEYKVSEIYTQLQNLIERLIILNQKNPQTGELNLIVNPLLEKILNPYVNINLLIPSVVCVEKMYKETFSITPQFIAGLFSYIQQYPDMCKNDGSIKKKDLERLNGIFPEKIECVKLLVFAFMNLGLIKQGEKFVTIDEGKINSFAQLQSYKQYAYLCSSATTRLGRESLRIQTQILLDTIASIPQEGITRSSLLKIAFLIGNKIHNRKDDSPIQGRFSRLLEANRLEKQKNHISEQTTDFANQIMDRIVDCAVEFGLLSVVGKTETGHEIYQKGSCFEQNYLDANEGVIPKTLNINAGTKVTILPGLSLKSLIPFISFMDINSCGTVAEFEITRQSVSRGFDKGFSTSDIYQLLENHSTYEIPKSLKVNIEDWYNSYYSAMLFKGYVLKVDEKNIQIVEQNPKITPYIQMKLADGIYLLNIPVDEDCSEFISKCGLDFIGNVKTAKKEFEVVNFPLIYNGRNLFEDYEIQNEQFSSINNAQNTVKDAIKELVNYLDTLQLTEQQRSCLLDRIYRKVIISKEQINPSYVQYEVFEATGMEYMGKLRLIENAVSGKDMLEISIPADNDSSRIITYLGRAIQITKGDNDSFVKIQIEPDKNEKFFPISKIAKVKLIKRYI
;
A
#
# COMPACT_ATOMS: atom_id res chain seq x y z
N MET A 1 28.28 -36.38 0.25
CA MET A 1 27.16 -37.16 -0.34
C MET A 1 26.17 -37.72 0.68
N ILE A 2 26.58 -38.17 1.88
CA ILE A 2 25.69 -38.77 2.90
C ILE A 2 24.81 -37.68 3.58
N GLN A 3 25.34 -36.47 3.85
CA GLN A 3 24.59 -35.37 4.44
C GLN A 3 23.48 -34.84 3.51
N ASN A 4 23.70 -34.80 2.19
CA ASN A 4 22.66 -34.37 1.22
C ASN A 4 21.54 -35.40 1.04
N ARG A 5 21.82 -36.71 1.27
CA ARG A 5 20.75 -37.74 1.22
C ARG A 5 19.81 -37.66 2.43
N ASN A 6 20.38 -37.38 3.62
CA ASN A 6 19.56 -37.23 4.85
C ASN A 6 18.72 -35.96 4.84
N SER A 7 19.20 -34.84 4.28
CA SER A 7 18.43 -33.62 4.14
C SER A 7 17.26 -33.76 3.15
N ASN A 8 17.47 -34.45 2.02
CA ASN A 8 16.40 -34.73 1.06
C ASN A 8 15.33 -35.69 1.61
N ALA A 9 15.73 -36.70 2.39
CA ALA A 9 14.76 -37.61 3.02
C ALA A 9 13.88 -36.89 4.06
N ASN A 10 14.49 -36.05 4.88
CA ASN A 10 13.75 -35.25 5.86
C ASN A 10 12.79 -34.24 5.20
N ALA A 11 13.17 -33.63 4.08
CA ALA A 11 12.30 -32.72 3.34
C ALA A 11 11.06 -33.44 2.76
N ILE A 12 11.26 -34.65 2.19
CA ILE A 12 10.13 -35.45 1.67
C ILE A 12 9.19 -35.88 2.79
N ILE A 13 9.72 -36.28 3.95
CA ILE A 13 8.89 -36.65 5.12
C ILE A 13 8.07 -35.43 5.59
N MET A 14 8.67 -34.24 5.63
CA MET A 14 7.97 -33.01 5.99
C MET A 14 6.85 -32.67 5.01
N GLN A 15 7.11 -32.79 3.71
CA GLN A 15 6.11 -32.58 2.65
C GLN A 15 4.94 -33.58 2.76
N MET A 16 5.25 -34.85 3.05
CA MET A 16 4.21 -35.86 3.28
C MET A 16 3.36 -35.57 4.49
N ASN A 17 3.96 -35.09 5.59
CA ASN A 17 3.20 -34.72 6.78
C ASN A 17 2.23 -33.56 6.52
N VAL A 18 2.70 -32.49 5.84
CA VAL A 18 1.84 -31.36 5.45
C VAL A 18 0.71 -31.82 4.54
N PHE A 19 0.98 -32.69 3.57
CA PHE A 19 -0.05 -33.26 2.70
C PHE A 19 -1.09 -34.05 3.49
N GLN A 20 -0.64 -34.90 4.42
CA GLN A 20 -1.51 -35.71 5.30
C GLN A 20 -2.38 -34.82 6.21
N GLU A 21 -1.79 -33.79 6.83
CA GLU A 21 -2.51 -32.83 7.65
C GLU A 21 -3.59 -32.11 6.82
N SER A 22 -3.25 -31.67 5.62
CA SER A 22 -4.18 -31.00 4.71
C SER A 22 -5.35 -31.91 4.29
N LEU A 23 -5.10 -33.17 4.01
CA LEU A 23 -6.16 -34.15 3.73
C LEU A 23 -7.05 -34.44 4.94
N SER A 24 -6.55 -34.27 6.16
CA SER A 24 -7.34 -34.44 7.39
C SER A 24 -8.35 -33.31 7.59
N LEU A 25 -8.19 -32.17 6.92
CA LEU A 25 -9.14 -31.04 6.95
C LEU A 25 -10.37 -31.29 6.08
N PHE A 26 -10.34 -32.29 5.19
CA PHE A 26 -11.53 -32.66 4.40
C PHE A 26 -12.53 -33.42 5.31
N SER A 27 -13.83 -33.23 5.01
CA SER A 27 -14.85 -34.10 5.60
C SER A 27 -14.65 -35.54 5.13
N GLU A 28 -15.12 -36.52 5.89
CA GLU A 28 -14.94 -37.93 5.53
C GLU A 28 -15.50 -38.26 4.15
N ASP A 29 -16.69 -37.77 3.83
CA ASP A 29 -17.33 -37.99 2.53
C ASP A 29 -16.45 -37.46 1.38
N ARG A 30 -15.92 -36.26 1.55
CA ARG A 30 -15.04 -35.61 0.53
C ARG A 30 -13.71 -36.32 0.39
N PHE A 31 -13.11 -36.74 1.49
CA PHE A 31 -11.90 -37.54 1.46
C PHE A 31 -12.09 -38.83 0.66
N PHE A 32 -13.18 -39.56 0.92
CA PHE A 32 -13.45 -40.81 0.20
C PHE A 32 -13.84 -40.58 -1.27
N ASP A 33 -14.53 -39.49 -1.59
CA ASP A 33 -14.81 -39.12 -2.97
C ASP A 33 -13.55 -38.86 -3.78
N ILE A 34 -12.61 -38.11 -3.20
CA ILE A 34 -11.28 -37.88 -3.81
C ILE A 34 -10.52 -39.19 -3.98
N VAL A 35 -10.47 -40.01 -2.92
CA VAL A 35 -9.78 -41.32 -2.99
C VAL A 35 -10.35 -42.18 -4.10
N ARG A 36 -11.69 -42.26 -4.23
CA ARG A 36 -12.33 -43.03 -5.29
C ARG A 36 -12.05 -42.48 -6.68
N MET A 37 -11.95 -41.16 -6.84
CA MET A 37 -11.59 -40.54 -8.10
C MET A 37 -10.19 -40.89 -8.58
N TYR A 38 -9.26 -41.07 -7.66
CA TYR A 38 -7.84 -41.33 -7.96
C TYR A 38 -7.48 -42.81 -7.95
N LEU A 39 -8.00 -43.57 -7.00
CA LEU A 39 -7.60 -44.96 -6.75
C LEU A 39 -8.68 -45.98 -7.13
N GLY A 40 -9.89 -45.52 -7.45
CA GLY A 40 -11.02 -46.40 -7.76
C GLY A 40 -11.63 -47.01 -6.51
N GLU A 41 -11.80 -48.37 -6.51
CA GLU A 41 -12.44 -49.08 -5.40
C GLU A 41 -11.62 -49.04 -4.12
N ILE A 42 -12.30 -48.73 -3.00
CA ILE A 42 -11.70 -48.78 -1.70
C ILE A 42 -11.99 -50.16 -1.07
N PRO A 43 -10.98 -50.99 -0.85
CA PRO A 43 -11.16 -52.30 -0.25
C PRO A 43 -11.57 -52.18 1.24
N THR A 44 -12.54 -53.02 1.65
CA THR A 44 -12.95 -53.10 3.08
C THR A 44 -12.37 -54.36 3.70
N PRO A 45 -11.75 -54.29 4.88
CA PRO A 45 -11.50 -53.07 5.70
C PRO A 45 -10.43 -52.16 5.15
N PHE A 46 -10.64 -50.84 5.27
CA PHE A 46 -9.67 -49.84 4.83
C PHE A 46 -8.90 -49.22 5.99
N TYR A 47 -7.67 -48.81 5.71
CA TYR A 47 -6.85 -48.00 6.60
C TYR A 47 -6.59 -46.66 5.95
N LYS A 48 -7.08 -45.55 6.55
CA LYS A 48 -6.95 -44.18 5.99
C LYS A 48 -5.49 -43.84 5.63
N GLN A 49 -4.55 -44.21 6.50
CA GLN A 49 -3.13 -44.00 6.27
C GLN A 49 -2.63 -44.66 4.95
N ARG A 50 -3.04 -45.89 4.69
CA ARG A 50 -2.66 -46.63 3.48
C ARG A 50 -3.23 -45.98 2.22
N LEU A 51 -4.45 -45.44 2.28
CA LEU A 51 -5.04 -44.70 1.17
C LEU A 51 -4.28 -43.42 0.86
N ILE A 52 -3.83 -42.70 1.89
CA ILE A 52 -2.98 -41.50 1.73
C ILE A 52 -1.64 -41.87 1.11
N GLU A 53 -1.02 -42.97 1.51
CA GLU A 53 0.23 -43.46 0.93
C GLU A 53 0.06 -43.84 -0.57
N GLN A 54 -1.06 -44.44 -0.93
CA GLN A 54 -1.39 -44.73 -2.32
C GLN A 54 -1.61 -43.48 -3.16
N LEU A 55 -2.34 -42.48 -2.61
CA LEU A 55 -2.48 -41.17 -3.25
C LEU A 55 -1.14 -40.46 -3.44
N THR A 56 -0.28 -40.52 -2.43
CA THR A 56 1.08 -39.99 -2.51
C THR A 56 1.87 -40.67 -3.62
N GLY A 57 1.81 -42.00 -3.71
CA GLY A 57 2.45 -42.77 -4.79
C GLY A 57 1.91 -42.39 -6.19
N PHE A 58 0.60 -42.16 -6.33
CA PHE A 58 0.01 -41.70 -7.57
C PHE A 58 0.51 -40.31 -8.00
N LEU A 59 0.58 -39.35 -7.04
CA LEU A 59 1.03 -37.99 -7.30
C LEU A 59 2.55 -37.89 -7.55
N LEU A 60 3.34 -38.77 -6.96
CA LEU A 60 4.79 -38.82 -7.17
C LEU A 60 5.19 -39.58 -8.43
N ASN A 61 4.29 -40.26 -9.09
CA ASN A 61 4.55 -40.92 -10.36
C ASN A 61 4.88 -39.91 -11.46
N GLN A 62 6.05 -40.04 -12.07
CA GLN A 62 6.55 -39.08 -13.07
C GLN A 62 5.64 -38.96 -14.30
N GLU A 63 4.97 -40.02 -14.72
CA GLU A 63 4.05 -39.99 -15.85
C GLU A 63 2.79 -39.21 -15.53
N ASN A 64 2.23 -39.44 -14.34
CA ASN A 64 1.07 -38.67 -13.84
C ASN A 64 1.41 -37.19 -13.65
N GLN A 65 2.61 -36.88 -13.15
CA GLN A 65 3.08 -35.52 -13.02
C GLN A 65 3.18 -34.78 -14.36
N LYS A 66 3.75 -35.44 -15.40
CA LYS A 66 3.80 -34.87 -16.76
C LYS A 66 2.40 -34.61 -17.33
N ARG A 67 1.49 -35.55 -17.15
CA ARG A 67 0.08 -35.38 -17.59
C ARG A 67 -0.63 -34.28 -16.83
N LEU A 68 -0.43 -34.18 -15.52
CA LEU A 68 -0.99 -33.12 -14.69
C LEU A 68 -0.55 -31.73 -15.19
N ILE A 69 0.75 -31.55 -15.46
CA ILE A 69 1.31 -30.31 -15.99
C ILE A 69 0.71 -30.00 -17.38
N SER A 70 0.60 -31.00 -18.28
CA SER A 70 0.05 -30.80 -19.62
C SER A 70 -1.41 -30.35 -19.63
N LEU A 71 -2.14 -30.58 -18.53
CA LEU A 71 -3.54 -30.19 -18.36
C LEU A 71 -3.73 -28.84 -17.63
N LEU A 72 -2.66 -28.13 -17.26
CA LEU A 72 -2.76 -26.81 -16.65
C LEU A 72 -3.17 -25.76 -17.67
N SER A 73 -4.18 -24.97 -17.34
CA SER A 73 -4.57 -23.78 -18.12
C SER A 73 -3.79 -22.55 -17.65
N GLU A 74 -3.83 -21.48 -18.45
CA GLU A 74 -3.25 -20.20 -18.06
C GLU A 74 -3.85 -19.68 -16.74
N PHE A 75 -5.16 -19.87 -16.54
CA PHE A 75 -5.82 -19.48 -15.29
C PHE A 75 -5.36 -20.32 -14.10
N ASP A 76 -5.14 -21.64 -14.28
CA ASP A 76 -4.53 -22.50 -13.27
C ASP A 76 -3.15 -21.94 -12.85
N LEU A 77 -2.33 -21.59 -13.84
CA LEU A 77 -0.97 -21.07 -13.59
C LEU A 77 -0.99 -19.70 -12.91
N LYS A 78 -1.94 -18.82 -13.24
CA LYS A 78 -2.15 -17.56 -12.54
C LYS A 78 -2.48 -17.79 -11.07
N LEU A 79 -3.41 -18.68 -10.76
CA LEU A 79 -3.79 -19.00 -9.37
C LEU A 79 -2.63 -19.64 -8.60
N ILE A 80 -1.95 -20.62 -9.21
CA ILE A 80 -0.77 -21.28 -8.62
C ILE A 80 0.32 -20.25 -8.33
N SER A 81 0.61 -19.35 -9.28
CA SER A 81 1.61 -18.29 -9.12
C SER A 81 1.23 -17.32 -7.98
N ALA A 82 -0.03 -16.92 -7.92
CA ALA A 82 -0.51 -16.04 -6.85
C ALA A 82 -0.40 -16.71 -5.48
N ILE A 83 -0.80 -17.99 -5.35
CA ILE A 83 -0.71 -18.75 -4.10
C ILE A 83 0.74 -18.96 -3.66
N SER A 84 1.66 -19.14 -4.61
CA SER A 84 3.09 -19.30 -4.31
C SER A 84 3.76 -17.98 -3.90
N LEU A 85 3.33 -16.84 -4.46
CA LEU A 85 3.96 -15.54 -4.26
C LEU A 85 3.35 -14.73 -3.10
N ILE A 86 2.09 -15.00 -2.77
CA ILE A 86 1.37 -14.34 -1.67
C ILE A 86 1.47 -15.23 -0.43
N SER A 87 2.06 -14.71 0.64
CA SER A 87 2.15 -15.46 1.89
C SER A 87 0.83 -15.46 2.65
N ASN A 88 0.53 -16.56 3.32
CA ASN A 88 -0.70 -16.72 4.11
C ASN A 88 -1.97 -16.35 3.31
N VAL A 89 -2.03 -16.78 2.06
CA VAL A 89 -3.13 -16.45 1.17
C VAL A 89 -4.38 -17.23 1.57
N THR A 90 -5.46 -16.50 1.84
CA THR A 90 -6.82 -17.05 2.01
C THR A 90 -7.60 -16.95 0.70
N GLN A 91 -8.74 -17.64 0.62
CA GLN A 91 -9.62 -17.52 -0.56
C GLN A 91 -10.05 -16.08 -0.80
N ASP A 92 -10.39 -15.35 0.27
CA ASP A 92 -10.86 -13.97 0.19
C ASP A 92 -9.74 -13.04 -0.34
N ARG A 93 -8.52 -13.18 0.19
CA ARG A 93 -7.35 -12.43 -0.31
C ARG A 93 -7.04 -12.70 -1.79
N LEU A 94 -7.25 -13.93 -2.24
CA LEU A 94 -7.05 -14.28 -3.64
C LEU A 94 -8.14 -13.68 -4.53
N CYS A 95 -9.38 -13.65 -4.06
CA CYS A 95 -10.48 -12.98 -4.77
C CYS A 95 -10.25 -11.47 -4.87
N ASP A 96 -9.77 -10.82 -3.80
CA ASP A 96 -9.42 -9.40 -3.83
C ASP A 96 -8.27 -9.11 -4.80
N PHE A 97 -7.26 -9.98 -4.83
CA PHE A 97 -6.12 -9.82 -5.74
C PHE A 97 -6.51 -9.89 -7.23
N PHE A 98 -7.51 -10.72 -7.58
CA PHE A 98 -7.99 -10.88 -8.95
C PHE A 98 -9.30 -10.14 -9.25
N ARG A 99 -9.79 -9.30 -8.34
CA ARG A 99 -11.11 -8.65 -8.39
C ARG A 99 -11.43 -7.94 -9.71
N GLU A 100 -10.44 -7.33 -10.34
CA GLU A 100 -10.63 -6.57 -11.58
C GLU A 100 -10.57 -7.45 -12.86
N GLU A 101 -10.02 -8.66 -12.77
CA GLU A 101 -9.83 -9.54 -13.94
C GLU A 101 -10.87 -10.64 -14.03
N TYR A 102 -11.31 -11.17 -12.89
CA TYR A 102 -12.18 -12.33 -12.83
C TYR A 102 -13.33 -12.11 -11.85
N LYS A 103 -14.49 -12.73 -12.17
CA LYS A 103 -15.60 -12.76 -11.22
C LYS A 103 -15.25 -13.67 -10.04
N VAL A 104 -15.76 -13.33 -8.87
CA VAL A 104 -15.54 -14.13 -7.66
C VAL A 104 -15.99 -15.59 -7.86
N SER A 105 -17.13 -15.82 -8.57
CA SER A 105 -17.62 -17.16 -8.91
C SER A 105 -16.64 -17.97 -9.77
N GLU A 106 -15.96 -17.33 -10.70
CA GLU A 106 -14.97 -17.99 -11.58
C GLU A 106 -13.75 -18.42 -10.77
N ILE A 107 -13.25 -17.54 -9.89
CA ILE A 107 -12.12 -17.83 -9.01
C ILE A 107 -12.47 -19.00 -8.07
N TYR A 108 -13.64 -18.96 -7.42
CA TYR A 108 -14.07 -20.04 -6.52
C TYR A 108 -14.22 -21.38 -7.28
N THR A 109 -14.85 -21.36 -8.46
CA THR A 109 -15.00 -22.58 -9.26
C THR A 109 -13.65 -23.18 -9.65
N GLN A 110 -12.71 -22.34 -10.05
CA GLN A 110 -11.39 -22.80 -10.45
C GLN A 110 -10.54 -23.27 -9.25
N LEU A 111 -10.63 -22.59 -8.10
CA LEU A 111 -10.01 -23.04 -6.86
C LEU A 111 -10.52 -24.42 -6.43
N GLN A 112 -11.84 -24.65 -6.47
CA GLN A 112 -12.41 -25.95 -6.14
C GLN A 112 -11.90 -27.03 -7.11
N ASN A 113 -11.81 -26.71 -8.40
CA ASN A 113 -11.22 -27.61 -9.38
C ASN A 113 -9.75 -27.95 -9.07
N LEU A 114 -8.93 -26.95 -8.69
CA LEU A 114 -7.54 -27.18 -8.32
C LEU A 114 -7.39 -27.99 -7.02
N ILE A 115 -8.32 -27.84 -6.07
CA ILE A 115 -8.38 -28.64 -4.85
C ILE A 115 -8.78 -30.08 -5.15
N GLU A 116 -9.78 -30.32 -6.00
CA GLU A 116 -10.17 -31.66 -6.46
C GLU A 116 -9.04 -32.38 -7.20
N ARG A 117 -8.21 -31.62 -7.93
CA ARG A 117 -7.02 -32.10 -8.62
C ARG A 117 -5.82 -32.27 -7.68
N LEU A 118 -5.96 -32.03 -6.39
CA LEU A 118 -4.90 -32.07 -5.38
C LEU A 118 -3.68 -31.22 -5.72
N ILE A 119 -3.86 -30.17 -6.52
CA ILE A 119 -2.81 -29.22 -6.89
C ILE A 119 -2.65 -28.17 -5.79
N ILE A 120 -3.78 -27.70 -5.24
CA ILE A 120 -3.85 -26.76 -4.14
C ILE A 120 -4.51 -27.43 -2.94
N LEU A 121 -4.02 -27.13 -1.75
CA LEU A 121 -4.51 -27.67 -0.50
C LEU A 121 -4.82 -26.55 0.50
N ASN A 122 -5.66 -26.86 1.48
CA ASN A 122 -5.87 -26.00 2.64
C ASN A 122 -4.90 -26.39 3.76
N GLN A 123 -4.28 -25.41 4.38
CA GLN A 123 -3.43 -25.57 5.56
C GLN A 123 -3.94 -24.64 6.67
N LYS A 124 -4.09 -25.18 7.88
CA LYS A 124 -4.49 -24.38 9.02
C LYS A 124 -3.30 -23.59 9.55
N ASN A 125 -3.42 -22.27 9.62
CA ASN A 125 -2.40 -21.43 10.23
C ASN A 125 -2.37 -21.68 11.73
N PRO A 126 -1.24 -22.11 12.33
CA PRO A 126 -1.18 -22.42 13.76
C PRO A 126 -1.35 -21.19 14.65
N GLN A 127 -1.09 -19.99 14.13
CA GLN A 127 -1.16 -18.73 14.90
C GLN A 127 -2.55 -18.11 14.87
N THR A 128 -3.18 -18.02 13.66
CA THR A 128 -4.47 -17.36 13.47
C THR A 128 -5.65 -18.33 13.47
N GLY A 129 -5.40 -19.61 13.22
CA GLY A 129 -6.45 -20.62 13.04
C GLY A 129 -7.17 -20.55 11.69
N GLU A 130 -6.79 -19.59 10.82
CA GLU A 130 -7.36 -19.43 9.48
C GLU A 130 -6.86 -20.51 8.52
N LEU A 131 -7.66 -20.77 7.47
CA LEU A 131 -7.29 -21.69 6.41
C LEU A 131 -6.56 -20.95 5.29
N ASN A 132 -5.29 -21.24 5.14
CA ASN A 132 -4.47 -20.73 4.04
C ASN A 132 -4.49 -21.72 2.88
N LEU A 133 -4.44 -21.19 1.67
CA LEU A 133 -4.22 -21.97 0.45
C LEU A 133 -2.73 -22.18 0.27
N ILE A 134 -2.32 -23.41 -0.01
CA ILE A 134 -0.95 -23.77 -0.33
C ILE A 134 -0.90 -24.61 -1.61
N VAL A 135 0.17 -24.48 -2.36
CA VAL A 135 0.49 -25.43 -3.42
C VAL A 135 0.85 -26.77 -2.78
N ASN A 136 0.35 -27.87 -3.34
CA ASN A 136 0.65 -29.19 -2.80
C ASN A 136 2.17 -29.42 -2.70
N PRO A 137 2.73 -29.63 -1.50
CA PRO A 137 4.17 -29.78 -1.30
C PRO A 137 4.79 -30.93 -2.11
N LEU A 138 4.01 -31.97 -2.41
CA LEU A 138 4.48 -33.09 -3.23
C LEU A 138 4.68 -32.70 -4.70
N LEU A 139 3.96 -31.68 -5.18
CA LEU A 139 4.01 -31.18 -6.55
C LEU A 139 4.82 -29.89 -6.69
N GLU A 140 5.24 -29.27 -5.59
CA GLU A 140 5.92 -27.98 -5.57
C GLU A 140 7.14 -27.97 -6.50
N LYS A 141 7.99 -28.99 -6.41
CA LYS A 141 9.21 -29.08 -7.22
C LYS A 141 8.94 -29.05 -8.72
N ILE A 142 7.85 -29.63 -9.18
CA ILE A 142 7.49 -29.68 -10.61
C ILE A 142 6.67 -28.48 -11.06
N LEU A 143 6.01 -27.80 -10.12
CA LEU A 143 5.18 -26.61 -10.40
C LEU A 143 6.00 -25.32 -10.31
N ASN A 144 7.04 -25.25 -9.45
CA ASN A 144 7.89 -24.07 -9.30
C ASN A 144 8.42 -23.48 -10.61
N PRO A 145 8.85 -24.26 -11.62
CA PRO A 145 9.28 -23.70 -12.90
C PRO A 145 8.19 -22.93 -13.67
N TYR A 146 6.93 -23.15 -13.33
CA TYR A 146 5.77 -22.50 -13.96
C TYR A 146 5.23 -21.33 -13.14
N VAL A 147 5.76 -21.10 -11.92
CA VAL A 147 5.43 -19.94 -11.11
C VAL A 147 6.09 -18.70 -11.72
N ASN A 148 5.30 -17.79 -12.24
CA ASN A 148 5.81 -16.61 -12.91
C ASN A 148 5.01 -15.36 -12.55
N ILE A 149 5.72 -14.33 -12.09
CA ILE A 149 5.15 -13.05 -11.75
C ILE A 149 4.56 -12.34 -12.96
N ASN A 150 5.12 -12.54 -14.16
CA ASN A 150 4.61 -11.93 -15.40
C ASN A 150 3.21 -12.43 -15.81
N LEU A 151 2.78 -13.60 -15.30
CA LEU A 151 1.39 -14.05 -15.46
C LEU A 151 0.41 -13.22 -14.63
N LEU A 152 0.87 -12.69 -13.50
CA LEU A 152 0.05 -11.87 -12.60
C LEU A 152 0.05 -10.41 -13.01
N ILE A 153 1.16 -9.96 -13.62
CA ILE A 153 1.41 -8.59 -14.05
C ILE A 153 1.84 -8.65 -15.52
N PRO A 154 0.85 -8.70 -16.45
CA PRO A 154 1.14 -8.82 -17.86
C PRO A 154 1.83 -7.55 -18.41
N SER A 155 2.72 -7.75 -19.38
CA SER A 155 3.30 -6.64 -20.15
C SER A 155 2.20 -5.90 -20.92
N VAL A 156 2.33 -4.60 -21.01
CA VAL A 156 1.33 -3.71 -21.62
C VAL A 156 1.79 -3.23 -22.99
N VAL A 157 0.90 -3.25 -23.97
CA VAL A 157 1.13 -2.63 -25.28
C VAL A 157 0.34 -1.32 -25.33
N CYS A 158 1.06 -0.22 -25.54
CA CYS A 158 0.46 1.09 -25.69
C CYS A 158 -0.03 1.25 -27.14
N VAL A 159 -1.35 1.40 -27.31
CA VAL A 159 -1.97 1.60 -28.63
C VAL A 159 -2.16 3.08 -28.91
N GLU A 160 -2.61 3.84 -27.92
CA GLU A 160 -2.83 5.28 -28.05
C GLU A 160 -1.87 6.02 -27.13
N LYS A 161 -0.89 6.72 -27.73
CA LYS A 161 0.06 7.56 -26.98
C LYS A 161 -0.58 8.90 -26.62
N MET A 162 -0.57 9.23 -25.34
CA MET A 162 -0.99 10.54 -24.86
C MET A 162 0.24 11.40 -24.60
N TYR A 163 0.39 12.47 -25.39
CA TYR A 163 1.42 13.48 -25.16
C TYR A 163 0.83 14.56 -24.24
N LYS A 164 0.82 14.31 -22.95
CA LYS A 164 0.47 15.32 -21.96
C LYS A 164 1.75 15.81 -21.29
N GLU A 165 1.91 17.14 -21.18
CA GLU A 165 3.01 17.67 -20.36
C GLU A 165 2.91 17.09 -18.96
N THR A 166 3.93 16.35 -18.56
CA THR A 166 3.98 15.71 -17.25
C THR A 166 4.43 16.75 -16.23
N PHE A 167 3.48 17.19 -15.39
CA PHE A 167 3.82 17.98 -14.23
C PHE A 167 4.52 17.08 -13.19
N SER A 168 5.50 17.63 -12.49
CA SER A 168 6.02 17.06 -11.26
C SER A 168 6.25 18.16 -10.23
N ILE A 169 5.99 17.83 -8.96
CA ILE A 169 6.33 18.75 -7.87
C ILE A 169 7.84 18.96 -7.83
N THR A 170 8.23 20.18 -7.51
CA THR A 170 9.64 20.57 -7.40
C THR A 170 9.91 21.13 -6.01
N PRO A 171 11.18 21.18 -5.57
CA PRO A 171 11.53 21.86 -4.32
C PRO A 171 11.06 23.32 -4.29
N GLN A 172 11.10 24.03 -5.45
CA GLN A 172 10.61 25.39 -5.56
C GLN A 172 9.10 25.49 -5.34
N PHE A 173 8.33 24.52 -5.85
CA PHE A 173 6.88 24.47 -5.65
C PHE A 173 6.54 24.31 -4.15
N ILE A 174 7.23 23.39 -3.48
CA ILE A 174 7.08 23.14 -2.03
C ILE A 174 7.49 24.39 -1.23
N ALA A 175 8.64 24.98 -1.55
CA ALA A 175 9.14 26.20 -0.91
C ALA A 175 8.21 27.39 -1.13
N GLY A 176 7.67 27.55 -2.35
CA GLY A 176 6.69 28.59 -2.67
C GLY A 176 5.41 28.45 -1.84
N LEU A 177 4.93 27.21 -1.65
CA LEU A 177 3.74 26.97 -0.81
C LEU A 177 4.02 27.29 0.68
N PHE A 178 5.19 26.94 1.20
CA PHE A 178 5.58 27.36 2.54
C PHE A 178 5.71 28.88 2.68
N SER A 179 6.28 29.56 1.66
CA SER A 179 6.34 31.03 1.64
C SER A 179 4.93 31.64 1.69
N TYR A 180 3.99 31.10 0.91
CA TYR A 180 2.58 31.55 0.96
C TYR A 180 1.94 31.37 2.34
N ILE A 181 2.16 30.21 2.98
CA ILE A 181 1.65 29.93 4.34
C ILE A 181 2.22 30.93 5.36
N GLN A 182 3.47 31.32 5.23
CA GLN A 182 4.07 32.33 6.12
C GLN A 182 3.48 33.74 5.87
N GLN A 183 3.20 34.07 4.62
CA GLN A 183 2.63 35.34 4.22
C GLN A 183 1.15 35.47 4.63
N TYR A 184 0.39 34.36 4.52
CA TYR A 184 -1.05 34.30 4.82
C TYR A 184 -1.37 33.20 5.84
N PRO A 185 -0.99 33.38 7.11
CA PRO A 185 -1.16 32.32 8.11
C PRO A 185 -2.63 32.03 8.43
N ASP A 186 -3.56 32.92 8.06
CA ASP A 186 -5.01 32.76 8.23
C ASP A 186 -5.70 32.06 7.06
N MET A 187 -4.97 31.44 6.12
CA MET A 187 -5.48 30.87 4.88
C MET A 187 -6.47 29.70 5.09
N CYS A 188 -6.38 28.97 6.18
CA CYS A 188 -7.22 27.81 6.46
C CYS A 188 -8.43 28.15 7.34
N LYS A 189 -9.52 27.39 7.19
CA LYS A 189 -10.65 27.36 8.11
C LYS A 189 -10.35 26.42 9.29
N ASN A 190 -11.24 26.39 10.28
CA ASN A 190 -11.09 25.54 11.46
C ASN A 190 -11.10 24.04 11.14
N ASP A 191 -11.71 23.63 10.04
CA ASP A 191 -11.73 22.26 9.51
C ASP A 191 -10.47 21.88 8.73
N GLY A 192 -9.50 22.79 8.63
CA GLY A 192 -8.26 22.59 7.86
C GLY A 192 -8.39 22.86 6.35
N SER A 193 -9.60 23.12 5.85
CA SER A 193 -9.79 23.47 4.44
C SER A 193 -9.34 24.89 4.13
N ILE A 194 -8.81 25.10 2.92
CA ILE A 194 -8.37 26.42 2.45
C ILE A 194 -9.58 27.33 2.22
N LYS A 195 -9.51 28.59 2.62
CA LYS A 195 -10.54 29.60 2.37
C LYS A 195 -10.68 29.89 0.88
N LYS A 196 -11.91 30.20 0.40
CA LYS A 196 -12.17 30.48 -1.01
C LYS A 196 -11.30 31.61 -1.57
N LYS A 197 -11.10 32.70 -0.83
CA LYS A 197 -10.26 33.83 -1.20
C LYS A 197 -8.80 33.40 -1.43
N ASP A 198 -8.31 32.51 -0.60
CA ASP A 198 -6.93 32.01 -0.68
C ASP A 198 -6.77 30.97 -1.78
N LEU A 199 -7.82 30.18 -2.10
CA LEU A 199 -7.85 29.33 -3.28
C LEU A 199 -7.72 30.14 -4.59
N GLU A 200 -8.40 31.27 -4.69
CA GLU A 200 -8.30 32.16 -5.85
C GLU A 200 -6.89 32.76 -5.98
N ARG A 201 -6.27 33.18 -4.87
CA ARG A 201 -4.88 33.68 -4.85
C ARG A 201 -3.86 32.58 -5.22
N LEU A 202 -4.03 31.39 -4.61
CA LEU A 202 -3.18 30.24 -4.90
C LEU A 202 -3.28 29.80 -6.35
N ASN A 203 -4.45 29.86 -6.96
CA ASN A 203 -4.61 29.59 -8.37
C ASN A 203 -3.89 30.60 -9.27
N GLY A 204 -3.77 31.87 -8.82
CA GLY A 204 -2.95 32.88 -9.49
C GLY A 204 -1.45 32.61 -9.36
N ILE A 205 -0.99 32.08 -8.23
CA ILE A 205 0.42 31.77 -7.97
C ILE A 205 0.81 30.43 -8.60
N PHE A 206 -0.05 29.42 -8.52
CA PHE A 206 0.16 28.05 -9.01
C PHE A 206 -0.91 27.70 -10.07
N PRO A 207 -0.80 28.24 -11.32
CA PRO A 207 -1.82 28.07 -12.35
C PRO A 207 -2.10 26.59 -12.63
N GLU A 208 -3.38 26.22 -12.71
CA GLU A 208 -3.84 24.86 -13.06
C GLU A 208 -3.42 23.75 -12.07
N LYS A 209 -2.84 24.10 -10.90
CA LYS A 209 -2.30 23.13 -9.93
C LYS A 209 -3.00 23.19 -8.57
N ILE A 210 -4.22 23.71 -8.53
CA ILE A 210 -4.93 23.93 -7.26
C ILE A 210 -5.26 22.63 -6.52
N GLU A 211 -5.52 21.52 -7.23
CA GLU A 211 -5.76 20.22 -6.59
C GLU A 211 -4.48 19.68 -5.96
N CYS A 212 -3.35 19.79 -6.65
CA CYS A 212 -2.03 19.46 -6.10
C CYS A 212 -1.74 20.30 -4.85
N VAL A 213 -2.03 21.60 -4.87
CA VAL A 213 -1.86 22.50 -3.70
C VAL A 213 -2.71 22.04 -2.51
N LYS A 214 -3.99 21.69 -2.74
CA LYS A 214 -4.86 21.18 -1.68
C LYS A 214 -4.31 19.90 -1.04
N LEU A 215 -3.89 18.93 -1.87
CA LEU A 215 -3.28 17.69 -1.41
C LEU A 215 -1.98 17.93 -0.62
N LEU A 216 -1.14 18.86 -1.07
CA LEU A 216 0.09 19.23 -0.37
C LEU A 216 -0.18 19.88 1.00
N VAL A 217 -1.18 20.77 1.10
CA VAL A 217 -1.55 21.38 2.39
C VAL A 217 -2.03 20.31 3.37
N PHE A 218 -2.86 19.35 2.91
CA PHE A 218 -3.23 18.19 3.74
C PHE A 218 -2.02 17.34 4.14
N ALA A 219 -1.11 17.07 3.20
CA ALA A 219 0.10 16.32 3.50
C ALA A 219 0.96 17.05 4.55
N PHE A 220 1.12 18.37 4.45
CA PHE A 220 1.86 19.17 5.43
C PHE A 220 1.24 19.09 6.83
N MET A 221 -0.11 19.15 6.92
CA MET A 221 -0.83 18.99 8.19
C MET A 221 -0.65 17.58 8.76
N ASN A 222 -0.82 16.56 7.94
CA ASN A 222 -0.75 15.16 8.35
C ASN A 222 0.67 14.77 8.80
N LEU A 223 1.71 15.29 8.16
CA LEU A 223 3.10 15.14 8.56
C LEU A 223 3.46 16.04 9.76
N GLY A 224 2.61 17.01 10.08
CA GLY A 224 2.85 17.99 11.13
C GLY A 224 3.93 19.01 10.80
N LEU A 225 4.21 19.22 9.50
CA LEU A 225 5.07 20.31 9.01
C LEU A 225 4.44 21.67 9.28
N ILE A 226 3.10 21.70 9.21
CA ILE A 226 2.29 22.84 9.62
C ILE A 226 1.27 22.39 10.65
N LYS A 227 0.91 23.30 11.55
CA LYS A 227 -0.07 23.06 12.63
C LYS A 227 -1.18 24.08 12.53
N GLN A 228 -2.43 23.58 12.54
CA GLN A 228 -3.61 24.42 12.64
C GLN A 228 -3.76 24.89 14.10
N GLY A 229 -3.69 26.20 14.31
CA GLY A 229 -4.08 26.85 15.57
C GLY A 229 -5.53 27.31 15.50
N GLU A 230 -5.99 28.02 16.54
CA GLU A 230 -7.37 28.54 16.58
C GLU A 230 -7.68 29.54 15.45
N LYS A 231 -6.73 30.35 15.04
CA LYS A 231 -6.89 31.41 14.02
C LYS A 231 -5.86 31.32 12.89
N PHE A 232 -4.70 30.78 13.16
CA PHE A 232 -3.55 30.83 12.25
C PHE A 232 -2.91 29.45 12.10
N VAL A 233 -2.45 29.18 10.89
CA VAL A 233 -1.57 28.03 10.60
C VAL A 233 -0.15 28.44 10.94
N THR A 234 0.56 27.60 11.69
CA THR A 234 1.97 27.83 12.07
C THR A 234 2.85 26.75 11.45
N ILE A 235 4.03 27.15 11.03
CA ILE A 235 5.06 26.26 10.49
C ILE A 235 5.89 25.70 11.64
N ASP A 236 6.12 24.38 11.63
CA ASP A 236 7.06 23.72 12.56
C ASP A 236 8.44 23.70 11.94
N GLU A 237 9.28 24.69 12.29
CA GLU A 237 10.61 24.88 11.69
C GLU A 237 11.54 23.68 11.92
N GLY A 238 11.47 23.02 13.07
CA GLY A 238 12.27 21.84 13.37
C GLY A 238 11.93 20.67 12.45
N LYS A 239 10.63 20.43 12.24
CA LYS A 239 10.18 19.37 11.34
C LYS A 239 10.44 19.66 9.88
N ILE A 240 10.26 20.91 9.43
CA ILE A 240 10.57 21.28 8.05
C ILE A 240 12.06 21.12 7.76
N ASN A 241 12.93 21.53 8.67
CA ASN A 241 14.37 21.35 8.52
C ASN A 241 14.74 19.86 8.46
N SER A 242 14.14 19.02 9.33
CA SER A 242 14.36 17.57 9.28
C SER A 242 13.82 16.95 7.99
N PHE A 243 12.66 17.42 7.50
CA PHE A 243 12.08 16.99 6.23
C PHE A 243 12.94 17.38 5.02
N ALA A 244 13.47 18.59 5.01
CA ALA A 244 14.32 19.11 3.95
C ALA A 244 15.68 18.40 3.84
N GLN A 245 16.14 17.74 4.91
CA GLN A 245 17.36 16.91 4.88
C GLN A 245 17.16 15.58 4.13
N LEU A 246 15.94 15.15 3.90
CA LEU A 246 15.65 13.94 3.12
C LEU A 246 15.96 14.18 1.64
N GLN A 247 16.32 13.11 0.92
CA GLN A 247 16.43 13.14 -0.54
C GLN A 247 15.08 13.50 -1.18
N SER A 248 15.07 14.24 -2.26
CA SER A 248 13.87 14.81 -2.87
C SER A 248 12.78 13.77 -3.15
N TYR A 249 13.13 12.62 -3.74
CA TYR A 249 12.16 11.55 -4.01
C TYR A 249 11.55 10.96 -2.74
N LYS A 250 12.29 10.93 -1.61
CA LYS A 250 11.76 10.51 -0.30
C LYS A 250 10.81 11.56 0.27
N GLN A 251 11.10 12.84 0.09
CA GLN A 251 10.20 13.93 0.46
C GLN A 251 8.86 13.78 -0.28
N TYR A 252 8.90 13.57 -1.59
CA TYR A 252 7.71 13.40 -2.42
C TYR A 252 6.92 12.14 -2.04
N ALA A 253 7.58 11.04 -1.76
CA ALA A 253 6.94 9.81 -1.31
C ALA A 253 6.22 9.98 0.03
N TYR A 254 6.82 10.69 1.01
CA TYR A 254 6.17 11.03 2.26
C TYR A 254 4.96 11.94 2.07
N LEU A 255 5.08 12.96 1.21
CA LEU A 255 3.98 13.86 0.87
C LEU A 255 2.81 13.08 0.26
N CYS A 256 3.10 12.22 -0.72
CA CYS A 256 2.09 11.41 -1.39
C CYS A 256 1.38 10.46 -0.41
N SER A 257 2.13 9.74 0.43
CA SER A 257 1.56 8.81 1.41
C SER A 257 0.70 9.49 2.48
N SER A 258 0.92 10.78 2.72
CA SER A 258 0.21 11.58 3.74
C SER A 258 -0.85 12.51 3.17
N ALA A 259 -1.00 12.58 1.85
CA ALA A 259 -1.89 13.56 1.19
C ALA A 259 -3.37 13.36 1.52
N THR A 260 -3.81 12.12 1.77
CA THR A 260 -5.23 11.80 1.98
C THR A 260 -5.56 11.34 3.38
N THR A 261 -4.58 10.83 4.13
CA THR A 261 -4.82 10.20 5.43
C THR A 261 -3.66 10.47 6.39
N ARG A 262 -3.97 10.78 7.65
CA ARG A 262 -2.97 10.87 8.70
C ARG A 262 -2.56 9.49 9.15
N LEU A 263 -1.30 9.17 8.99
CA LEU A 263 -0.70 7.88 9.36
C LEU A 263 0.13 8.01 10.64
N GLY A 264 0.09 6.97 11.48
CA GLY A 264 1.06 6.84 12.57
C GLY A 264 2.47 6.58 12.02
N ARG A 265 3.52 6.81 12.85
CA ARG A 265 4.93 6.76 12.43
C ARG A 265 5.31 5.47 11.68
N GLU A 266 4.90 4.32 12.19
CA GLU A 266 5.23 3.03 11.58
C GLU A 266 4.42 2.76 10.32
N SER A 267 3.11 3.07 10.33
CA SER A 267 2.26 2.95 9.14
C SER A 267 2.74 3.87 8.02
N LEU A 268 3.18 5.09 8.34
CA LEU A 268 3.77 6.01 7.38
C LEU A 268 5.04 5.43 6.76
N ARG A 269 5.94 4.86 7.58
CA ARG A 269 7.16 4.19 7.10
C ARG A 269 6.84 3.07 6.11
N ILE A 270 5.91 2.18 6.50
CA ILE A 270 5.53 1.02 5.68
C ILE A 270 4.88 1.47 4.38
N GLN A 271 3.89 2.36 4.44
CA GLN A 271 3.19 2.84 3.25
C GLN A 271 4.11 3.57 2.27
N THR A 272 4.99 4.42 2.80
CA THR A 272 5.96 5.14 1.96
C THR A 272 6.96 4.19 1.31
N GLN A 273 7.39 3.13 2.01
CA GLN A 273 8.27 2.12 1.44
C GLN A 273 7.57 1.30 0.36
N ILE A 274 6.30 0.89 0.59
CA ILE A 274 5.50 0.19 -0.42
C ILE A 274 5.36 1.05 -1.68
N LEU A 275 5.07 2.34 -1.54
CA LEU A 275 4.97 3.26 -2.66
C LEU A 275 6.28 3.34 -3.46
N LEU A 276 7.41 3.52 -2.78
CA LEU A 276 8.72 3.59 -3.45
C LEU A 276 9.08 2.31 -4.18
N ASP A 277 8.89 1.15 -3.55
CA ASP A 277 9.19 -0.15 -4.14
C ASP A 277 8.23 -0.43 -5.32
N THR A 278 6.97 -0.01 -5.23
CA THR A 278 5.99 -0.12 -6.32
C THR A 278 6.43 0.70 -7.53
N ILE A 279 6.81 1.97 -7.32
CA ILE A 279 7.28 2.84 -8.41
C ILE A 279 8.58 2.30 -9.01
N ALA A 280 9.51 1.82 -8.17
CA ALA A 280 10.76 1.22 -8.64
C ALA A 280 10.52 0.00 -9.54
N SER A 281 9.43 -0.73 -9.30
CA SER A 281 9.05 -1.95 -10.04
C SER A 281 8.33 -1.69 -11.37
N ILE A 282 7.99 -0.44 -11.71
CA ILE A 282 7.34 -0.11 -12.99
C ILE A 282 8.32 -0.33 -14.14
N PRO A 283 8.02 -1.18 -15.14
CA PRO A 283 8.85 -1.38 -16.32
C PRO A 283 8.84 -0.13 -17.24
N GLN A 284 9.78 -0.09 -18.19
CA GLN A 284 9.88 1.06 -19.10
C GLN A 284 8.67 1.22 -20.03
N GLU A 285 8.03 0.12 -20.38
CA GLU A 285 6.82 0.08 -21.20
C GLU A 285 5.60 0.64 -20.46
N GLY A 286 5.68 0.73 -19.13
CA GLY A 286 4.59 1.14 -18.27
C GLY A 286 3.70 -0.06 -17.83
N ILE A 287 2.72 0.23 -16.99
CA ILE A 287 1.76 -0.75 -16.47
C ILE A 287 0.37 -0.13 -16.31
N THR A 288 -0.66 -0.99 -16.23
CA THR A 288 -2.02 -0.55 -15.89
C THR A 288 -2.16 -0.28 -14.39
N ARG A 289 -3.23 0.45 -14.00
CA ARG A 289 -3.56 0.71 -12.59
C ARG A 289 -3.74 -0.59 -11.80
N SER A 290 -4.46 -1.56 -12.37
CA SER A 290 -4.65 -2.88 -11.78
C SER A 290 -3.32 -3.58 -11.47
N SER A 291 -2.42 -3.62 -12.44
CA SER A 291 -1.08 -4.19 -12.27
C SER A 291 -0.25 -3.46 -11.22
N LEU A 292 -0.38 -2.14 -11.13
CA LEU A 292 0.30 -1.32 -10.14
C LEU A 292 -0.19 -1.65 -8.72
N LEU A 293 -1.50 -1.78 -8.53
CA LEU A 293 -2.09 -2.19 -7.24
C LEU A 293 -1.68 -3.61 -6.84
N LYS A 294 -1.58 -4.53 -7.80
CA LYS A 294 -1.08 -5.90 -7.56
C LYS A 294 0.39 -5.91 -7.11
N ILE A 295 1.24 -5.10 -7.73
CA ILE A 295 2.64 -4.93 -7.29
C ILE A 295 2.68 -4.43 -5.86
N ALA A 296 1.90 -3.40 -5.53
CA ALA A 296 1.84 -2.84 -4.18
C ALA A 296 1.37 -3.88 -3.15
N PHE A 297 0.38 -4.70 -3.52
CA PHE A 297 -0.11 -5.80 -2.68
C PHE A 297 0.97 -6.86 -2.41
N LEU A 298 1.68 -7.30 -3.44
CA LEU A 298 2.77 -8.29 -3.31
C LEU A 298 3.91 -7.77 -2.44
N ILE A 299 4.30 -6.50 -2.62
CA ILE A 299 5.33 -5.84 -1.80
C ILE A 299 4.87 -5.72 -0.34
N GLY A 300 3.64 -5.27 -0.12
CA GLY A 300 3.06 -5.14 1.22
C GLY A 300 3.08 -6.45 2.01
N ASN A 301 2.71 -7.56 1.36
CA ASN A 301 2.79 -8.90 1.95
C ASN A 301 4.22 -9.31 2.32
N LYS A 302 5.21 -9.03 1.47
CA LYS A 302 6.63 -9.32 1.78
C LYS A 302 7.14 -8.53 3.00
N ILE A 303 6.73 -7.27 3.14
CA ILE A 303 7.16 -6.42 4.25
C ILE A 303 6.54 -6.89 5.57
N HIS A 304 5.27 -7.30 5.58
CA HIS A 304 4.60 -7.80 6.78
C HIS A 304 5.23 -9.08 7.32
N ASN A 305 5.59 -10.01 6.44
CA ASN A 305 6.18 -11.28 6.84
C ASN A 305 7.61 -11.17 7.39
N ARG A 306 8.40 -10.18 6.93
CA ARG A 306 9.75 -9.95 7.49
C ARG A 306 9.74 -9.48 8.96
N LYS A 307 8.61 -9.00 9.48
CA LYS A 307 8.47 -8.62 10.89
C LYS A 307 8.39 -9.85 11.82
N ASP A 308 7.87 -10.97 11.33
CA ASP A 308 7.72 -12.19 12.14
C ASP A 308 9.04 -12.94 12.34
N ASP A 309 10.04 -12.73 11.46
CA ASP A 309 11.34 -13.41 11.49
C ASP A 309 12.44 -12.69 12.31
N SER A 310 12.16 -11.55 12.95
CA SER A 310 13.18 -10.87 13.74
C SER A 310 13.32 -11.48 15.14
N PRO A 311 14.50 -12.04 15.52
CA PRO A 311 14.71 -12.73 16.80
C PRO A 311 14.85 -11.81 18.02
N ILE A 312 14.62 -10.50 17.87
CA ILE A 312 14.82 -9.51 18.93
C ILE A 312 13.49 -8.85 19.33
N GLN A 313 12.56 -9.67 19.78
CA GLN A 313 11.46 -9.18 20.62
C GLN A 313 11.49 -9.93 21.94
N GLY A 314 11.88 -9.21 22.99
CA GLY A 314 11.89 -9.74 24.34
C GLY A 314 10.49 -10.22 24.77
N ARG A 315 10.44 -11.18 25.69
CA ARG A 315 9.18 -11.78 26.24
C ARG A 315 8.11 -10.74 26.61
N PHE A 316 8.48 -9.51 26.91
CA PHE A 316 7.60 -8.43 27.33
C PHE A 316 6.85 -7.77 26.15
N SER A 317 7.50 -7.62 24.99
CA SER A 317 6.83 -7.10 23.80
C SER A 317 5.85 -8.09 23.20
N ARG A 318 6.12 -9.41 23.29
CA ARG A 318 5.17 -10.45 22.87
C ARG A 318 3.90 -10.46 23.72
N LEU A 319 4.00 -10.20 25.02
CA LEU A 319 2.84 -10.10 25.93
C LEU A 319 2.02 -8.82 25.67
N LEU A 320 2.65 -7.70 25.37
CA LEU A 320 1.97 -6.46 25.02
C LEU A 320 1.31 -6.55 23.63
N GLU A 321 1.93 -7.24 22.68
CA GLU A 321 1.38 -7.49 21.35
C GLU A 321 0.23 -8.50 21.39
N ALA A 322 0.34 -9.57 22.19
CA ALA A 322 -0.74 -10.51 22.43
C ALA A 322 -1.98 -9.83 23.04
N ASN A 323 -1.79 -8.96 24.03
CA ASN A 323 -2.88 -8.17 24.63
C ASN A 323 -3.45 -7.08 23.68
N ARG A 324 -2.64 -6.54 22.77
CA ARG A 324 -3.10 -5.66 21.68
C ARG A 324 -3.86 -6.43 20.60
N LEU A 325 -3.38 -7.60 20.22
CA LEU A 325 -4.01 -8.51 19.25
C LEU A 325 -5.33 -9.06 19.76
N GLU A 326 -5.45 -9.37 21.07
CA GLU A 326 -6.72 -9.82 21.66
C GLU A 326 -7.79 -8.71 21.69
N LYS A 327 -7.39 -7.46 21.92
CA LYS A 327 -8.29 -6.28 21.81
C LYS A 327 -8.61 -5.90 20.35
N GLN A 328 -7.74 -6.23 19.41
CA GLN A 328 -7.94 -5.96 17.97
C GLN A 328 -8.62 -7.10 17.21
N LYS A 329 -8.56 -8.36 17.71
CA LYS A 329 -9.19 -9.53 17.07
C LYS A 329 -10.70 -9.41 16.87
N ASN A 330 -11.39 -8.59 17.65
CA ASN A 330 -12.84 -8.41 17.51
C ASN A 330 -13.26 -7.35 16.46
N HIS A 331 -12.33 -6.63 15.79
CA HIS A 331 -12.69 -5.56 14.86
C HIS A 331 -11.80 -5.39 13.58
N ILE A 332 -10.73 -6.17 13.39
CA ILE A 332 -9.67 -5.76 12.43
C ILE A 332 -9.40 -6.74 11.27
N SER A 333 -9.81 -8.00 11.33
CA SER A 333 -9.41 -8.97 10.29
C SER A 333 -10.06 -8.77 8.92
N GLU A 334 -11.26 -8.19 8.86
CA GLU A 334 -12.00 -7.99 7.59
C GLU A 334 -11.85 -6.58 7.00
N GLN A 335 -11.60 -5.57 7.84
CA GLN A 335 -11.48 -4.17 7.38
C GLN A 335 -10.06 -3.78 6.93
N THR A 336 -9.02 -4.54 7.29
CA THR A 336 -7.63 -4.13 7.04
C THR A 336 -7.16 -4.32 5.60
N THR A 337 -7.60 -5.35 4.91
CA THR A 337 -7.20 -5.58 3.50
C THR A 337 -7.93 -4.65 2.54
N ASP A 338 -9.23 -4.47 2.69
CA ASP A 338 -10.01 -3.52 1.90
C ASP A 338 -9.56 -2.07 2.16
N PHE A 339 -9.28 -1.74 3.42
CA PHE A 339 -8.79 -0.42 3.80
C PHE A 339 -7.40 -0.12 3.21
N ALA A 340 -6.48 -1.09 3.24
CA ALA A 340 -5.14 -0.93 2.67
C ALA A 340 -5.19 -0.76 1.14
N ASN A 341 -6.04 -1.50 0.44
CA ASN A 341 -6.23 -1.38 -1.00
C ASN A 341 -6.87 -0.03 -1.37
N GLN A 342 -7.89 0.42 -0.64
CA GLN A 342 -8.50 1.72 -0.86
C GLN A 342 -7.54 2.88 -0.58
N ILE A 343 -6.67 2.77 0.44
CA ILE A 343 -5.64 3.77 0.71
C ILE A 343 -4.65 3.82 -0.44
N MET A 344 -4.18 2.66 -0.92
CA MET A 344 -3.21 2.61 -2.01
C MET A 344 -3.80 3.17 -3.31
N ASP A 345 -5.06 2.89 -3.61
CA ASP A 345 -5.75 3.43 -4.78
C ASP A 345 -5.79 4.97 -4.77
N ARG A 346 -6.09 5.58 -3.61
CA ARG A 346 -6.02 7.03 -3.42
C ARG A 346 -4.60 7.58 -3.51
N ILE A 347 -3.60 6.82 -3.03
CA ILE A 347 -2.19 7.20 -3.14
C ILE A 347 -1.75 7.23 -4.61
N VAL A 348 -2.26 6.34 -5.46
CA VAL A 348 -1.99 6.35 -6.91
C VAL A 348 -2.49 7.65 -7.54
N ASP A 349 -3.71 8.09 -7.20
CA ASP A 349 -4.23 9.37 -7.71
C ASP A 349 -3.35 10.55 -7.25
N CYS A 350 -2.95 10.58 -5.97
CA CYS A 350 -2.02 11.59 -5.47
C CYS A 350 -0.65 11.52 -6.16
N ALA A 351 -0.16 10.31 -6.47
CA ALA A 351 1.11 10.12 -7.14
C ALA A 351 1.09 10.68 -8.58
N VAL A 352 -0.06 10.60 -9.26
CA VAL A 352 -0.25 11.25 -10.58
C VAL A 352 -0.30 12.76 -10.43
N GLU A 353 -1.06 13.29 -9.46
CA GLU A 353 -1.16 14.74 -9.23
C GLU A 353 0.18 15.37 -8.82
N PHE A 354 1.03 14.62 -8.12
CA PHE A 354 2.37 15.08 -7.72
C PHE A 354 3.43 14.83 -8.80
N GLY A 355 3.08 14.11 -9.89
CA GLY A 355 4.03 13.76 -10.94
C GLY A 355 5.03 12.67 -10.57
N LEU A 356 4.74 11.89 -9.54
CA LEU A 356 5.46 10.65 -9.20
C LEU A 356 5.16 9.54 -10.21
N LEU A 357 3.95 9.57 -10.77
CA LEU A 357 3.49 8.74 -11.87
C LEU A 357 3.02 9.63 -13.02
N SER A 358 3.25 9.20 -14.25
CA SER A 358 2.76 9.86 -15.47
C SER A 358 1.88 8.91 -16.26
N VAL A 359 0.76 9.41 -16.77
CA VAL A 359 -0.11 8.67 -17.70
C VAL A 359 0.39 8.91 -19.12
N VAL A 360 0.85 7.84 -19.77
CA VAL A 360 1.53 7.94 -21.09
C VAL A 360 0.68 7.47 -22.25
N GLY A 361 -0.42 6.77 -21.99
CA GLY A 361 -1.28 6.28 -23.08
C GLY A 361 -2.39 5.38 -22.56
N LYS A 362 -3.04 4.69 -23.52
CA LYS A 362 -4.10 3.71 -23.24
C LYS A 362 -3.82 2.39 -23.94
N THR A 363 -4.32 1.32 -23.35
CA THR A 363 -4.37 -0.03 -23.92
C THR A 363 -5.48 -0.13 -24.97
N GLU A 364 -5.52 -1.24 -25.71
CA GLU A 364 -6.66 -1.58 -26.61
C GLU A 364 -8.00 -1.63 -25.88
N THR A 365 -7.99 -2.02 -24.60
CA THR A 365 -9.17 -2.05 -23.74
C THR A 365 -9.54 -0.70 -23.13
N GLY A 366 -8.78 0.37 -23.42
CA GLY A 366 -9.02 1.73 -22.92
C GLY A 366 -8.46 2.03 -21.53
N HIS A 367 -7.75 1.09 -20.88
CA HIS A 367 -7.11 1.32 -19.59
C HIS A 367 -5.88 2.23 -19.72
N GLU A 368 -5.71 3.15 -18.78
CA GLU A 368 -4.57 4.04 -18.73
C GLU A 368 -3.28 3.28 -18.40
N ILE A 369 -2.18 3.74 -19.00
CA ILE A 369 -0.84 3.20 -18.80
C ILE A 369 -0.02 4.21 -18.01
N TYR A 370 0.54 3.75 -16.89
CA TYR A 370 1.33 4.53 -15.94
C TYR A 370 2.81 4.21 -16.09
N GLN A 371 3.65 5.24 -16.08
CA GLN A 371 5.11 5.17 -16.03
C GLN A 371 5.65 5.97 -14.85
N LYS A 372 6.93 5.78 -14.55
CA LYS A 372 7.64 6.58 -13.55
C LYS A 372 7.63 8.06 -13.95
N GLY A 373 7.35 8.92 -12.97
CA GLY A 373 7.40 10.36 -13.21
C GLY A 373 8.84 10.90 -13.22
N SER A 374 9.03 12.04 -13.89
CA SER A 374 10.35 12.67 -14.06
C SER A 374 11.01 13.13 -12.75
N CYS A 375 10.25 13.26 -11.65
CA CYS A 375 10.78 13.66 -10.35
C CYS A 375 11.78 12.65 -9.75
N PHE A 376 11.76 11.39 -10.17
CA PHE A 376 12.74 10.39 -9.75
C PHE A 376 14.07 10.48 -10.50
N GLU A 377 14.09 11.13 -11.66
CA GLU A 377 15.28 11.32 -12.49
C GLU A 377 16.02 12.61 -12.15
N GLN A 378 15.34 13.57 -11.50
CA GLN A 378 15.90 14.86 -11.14
C GLN A 378 16.66 14.78 -9.82
N ASN A 379 17.98 14.87 -9.86
CA ASN A 379 18.82 15.00 -8.70
C ASN A 379 19.01 16.49 -8.37
N TYR A 380 18.43 16.95 -7.27
CA TYR A 380 18.64 18.28 -6.74
C TYR A 380 19.91 18.28 -5.88
N LEU A 381 20.86 19.17 -6.22
CA LEU A 381 22.14 19.26 -5.53
C LEU A 381 21.97 19.92 -4.15
N ASP A 382 22.65 19.37 -3.15
CA ASP A 382 22.78 19.98 -1.85
C ASP A 382 24.07 20.84 -1.78
N ALA A 383 24.00 21.93 -1.05
CA ALA A 383 25.13 22.87 -0.88
C ALA A 383 26.40 22.22 -0.28
N ASN A 384 26.29 21.01 0.30
CA ASN A 384 27.40 20.26 0.89
C ASN A 384 28.18 19.40 -0.13
N GLU A 385 27.75 19.31 -1.38
CA GLU A 385 28.38 18.48 -2.41
C GLU A 385 29.35 19.27 -3.33
N GLY A 386 29.90 20.37 -2.86
CA GLY A 386 31.09 21.01 -3.42
C GLY A 386 30.85 22.14 -4.43
N VAL A 387 29.72 22.21 -5.10
CA VAL A 387 29.40 23.30 -6.03
C VAL A 387 28.02 23.86 -5.73
N ILE A 388 27.97 25.09 -5.21
CA ILE A 388 26.69 25.78 -4.98
C ILE A 388 26.15 26.23 -6.37
N PRO A 389 24.98 25.73 -6.81
CA PRO A 389 24.43 26.13 -8.09
C PRO A 389 23.94 27.57 -8.04
N LYS A 390 24.41 28.40 -8.99
CA LYS A 390 23.97 29.78 -9.16
C LYS A 390 22.67 29.83 -9.95
N THR A 391 21.56 29.72 -9.26
CA THR A 391 20.21 29.59 -9.88
C THR A 391 19.33 30.81 -9.61
N LEU A 392 19.81 31.76 -8.78
CA LEU A 392 19.07 32.98 -8.50
C LEU A 392 19.41 34.07 -9.52
N ASN A 393 18.37 34.70 -10.04
CA ASN A 393 18.47 35.88 -10.87
C ASN A 393 17.68 37.03 -10.22
N ILE A 394 18.41 38.08 -9.80
CA ILE A 394 17.83 39.22 -9.10
C ILE A 394 17.72 40.39 -10.09
N ASN A 395 16.48 40.83 -10.34
CA ASN A 395 16.24 41.97 -11.20
C ASN A 395 16.64 43.30 -10.52
N ALA A 396 16.72 44.37 -11.28
CA ALA A 396 17.06 45.71 -10.76
C ALA A 396 16.13 46.25 -9.66
N GLY A 397 14.98 45.57 -9.40
CA GLY A 397 14.07 45.83 -8.31
C GLY A 397 14.22 44.82 -7.16
N THR A 398 13.07 44.36 -6.64
CA THR A 398 12.96 43.44 -5.48
C THR A 398 12.62 42.02 -5.87
N LYS A 399 12.43 41.75 -7.18
CA LYS A 399 12.03 40.43 -7.70
C LYS A 399 13.22 39.52 -7.88
N VAL A 400 13.06 38.28 -7.42
CA VAL A 400 14.05 37.22 -7.47
C VAL A 400 13.46 36.03 -8.23
N THR A 401 14.05 35.66 -9.33
CA THR A 401 13.70 34.45 -10.09
C THR A 401 14.59 33.31 -9.67
N ILE A 402 14.02 32.18 -9.25
CA ILE A 402 14.75 30.98 -8.86
C ILE A 402 14.56 29.92 -9.94
N LEU A 403 15.65 29.55 -10.62
CA LEU A 403 15.70 28.49 -11.60
C LEU A 403 15.74 27.10 -10.91
N PRO A 404 15.29 26.02 -11.58
CA PRO A 404 15.44 24.65 -11.07
C PRO A 404 16.91 24.31 -10.76
N GLY A 405 17.14 23.45 -9.75
CA GLY A 405 18.46 22.95 -9.39
C GLY A 405 18.82 23.04 -7.90
N LEU A 406 18.05 23.79 -7.09
CA LEU A 406 18.24 23.84 -5.64
C LEU A 406 17.40 22.78 -4.92
N SER A 407 17.99 22.16 -3.90
CA SER A 407 17.26 21.30 -2.96
C SER A 407 16.35 22.12 -2.07
N LEU A 408 15.34 21.46 -1.46
CA LEU A 408 14.46 22.12 -0.49
C LEU A 408 15.25 22.67 0.72
N LYS A 409 16.30 21.97 1.15
CA LYS A 409 17.20 22.40 2.23
C LYS A 409 17.83 23.75 1.92
N SER A 410 18.29 23.94 0.70
CA SER A 410 18.88 25.20 0.25
C SER A 410 17.84 26.32 0.09
N LEU A 411 16.58 25.99 -0.18
CA LEU A 411 15.50 26.96 -0.40
C LEU A 411 14.87 27.49 0.90
N ILE A 412 14.85 26.70 1.98
CA ILE A 412 14.22 27.09 3.25
C ILE A 412 14.73 28.42 3.81
N PRO A 413 16.04 28.73 3.82
CA PRO A 413 16.50 30.02 4.29
C PRO A 413 15.90 31.20 3.52
N PHE A 414 15.74 31.08 2.20
CA PHE A 414 15.19 32.15 1.35
C PHE A 414 13.72 32.44 1.65
N ILE A 415 12.89 31.43 1.90
CA ILE A 415 11.47 31.64 2.21
C ILE A 415 11.26 32.40 3.53
N SER A 416 12.29 32.51 4.37
CA SER A 416 12.22 33.29 5.59
C SER A 416 12.16 34.79 5.36
N PHE A 417 12.75 35.28 4.25
CA PHE A 417 12.80 36.71 3.91
C PHE A 417 12.35 37.04 2.48
N MET A 418 11.67 36.12 1.79
CA MET A 418 11.07 36.32 0.48
C MET A 418 9.63 35.85 0.45
N ASP A 419 8.78 36.54 -0.33
CA ASP A 419 7.40 36.21 -0.59
C ASP A 419 7.26 35.63 -2.00
N ILE A 420 6.43 34.57 -2.15
CA ILE A 420 6.15 33.96 -3.46
C ILE A 420 5.19 34.86 -4.28
N ASN A 421 5.52 35.13 -5.52
CA ASN A 421 4.66 35.84 -6.46
C ASN A 421 4.04 34.91 -7.50
N SER A 422 4.84 34.00 -8.09
CA SER A 422 4.35 33.03 -9.06
C SER A 422 5.24 31.79 -9.07
N CYS A 423 4.66 30.64 -9.38
CA CYS A 423 5.37 29.37 -9.50
C CYS A 423 4.84 28.60 -10.72
N GLY A 424 5.60 28.66 -11.78
CA GLY A 424 5.39 27.90 -13.01
C GLY A 424 6.61 27.05 -13.33
N THR A 425 7.16 27.17 -14.52
CA THR A 425 8.44 26.55 -14.92
C THR A 425 9.61 27.08 -14.07
N VAL A 426 9.53 28.35 -13.67
CA VAL A 426 10.44 29.00 -12.71
C VAL A 426 9.63 29.59 -11.57
N ALA A 427 10.23 29.74 -10.41
CA ALA A 427 9.59 30.36 -9.27
C ALA A 427 10.04 31.83 -9.16
N GLU A 428 9.07 32.75 -9.08
CA GLU A 428 9.33 34.17 -8.85
C GLU A 428 8.97 34.51 -7.39
N PHE A 429 9.94 35.05 -6.69
CA PHE A 429 9.80 35.58 -5.34
C PHE A 429 10.02 37.09 -5.34
N GLU A 430 9.61 37.75 -4.28
CA GLU A 430 9.83 39.15 -4.04
C GLU A 430 10.39 39.41 -2.64
N ILE A 431 11.39 40.27 -2.57
CA ILE A 431 11.97 40.73 -1.30
C ILE A 431 11.24 42.02 -0.91
N THR A 432 10.36 41.92 0.07
CA THR A 432 9.56 43.04 0.55
C THR A 432 10.01 43.45 1.95
N ARG A 433 9.63 44.68 2.39
CA ARG A 433 9.85 45.11 3.76
C ARG A 433 9.30 44.13 4.80
N GLN A 434 8.09 43.58 4.52
CA GLN A 434 7.45 42.60 5.42
C GLN A 434 8.20 41.28 5.45
N SER A 435 8.62 40.76 4.29
CA SER A 435 9.32 39.50 4.24
C SER A 435 10.70 39.57 4.90
N VAL A 436 11.42 40.66 4.72
CA VAL A 436 12.73 40.88 5.38
C VAL A 436 12.57 41.05 6.88
N SER A 437 11.51 41.76 7.34
CA SER A 437 11.21 41.87 8.78
C SER A 437 10.96 40.49 9.42
N ARG A 438 10.25 39.55 8.72
CA ARG A 438 10.14 38.17 9.18
C ARG A 438 11.48 37.44 9.25
N GLY A 439 12.38 37.74 8.31
CA GLY A 439 13.77 37.25 8.33
C GLY A 439 14.52 37.73 9.60
N PHE A 440 14.41 39.01 9.94
CA PHE A 440 15.02 39.59 11.14
C PHE A 440 14.42 38.99 12.43
N ASP A 441 13.08 38.75 12.44
CA ASP A 441 12.41 38.07 13.56
C ASP A 441 12.94 36.64 13.78
N LYS A 442 13.42 35.97 12.72
CA LYS A 442 14.06 34.66 12.78
C LYS A 442 15.57 34.70 13.09
N GLY A 443 16.14 35.91 13.21
CA GLY A 443 17.52 36.11 13.58
C GLY A 443 18.51 36.28 12.43
N PHE A 444 18.03 36.43 11.17
CA PHE A 444 18.91 36.77 10.06
C PHE A 444 19.42 38.20 10.21
N SER A 445 20.72 38.40 10.01
CA SER A 445 21.32 39.73 9.86
C SER A 445 21.31 40.14 8.38
N THR A 446 21.59 41.43 8.10
CA THR A 446 21.79 41.92 6.73
C THR A 446 22.91 41.18 6.00
N SER A 447 24.01 40.87 6.72
CA SER A 447 25.14 40.11 6.21
C SER A 447 24.75 38.67 5.82
N ASP A 448 23.92 38.00 6.63
CA ASP A 448 23.46 36.64 6.32
C ASP A 448 22.60 36.62 5.05
N ILE A 449 21.69 37.61 4.91
CA ILE A 449 20.85 37.76 3.72
C ILE A 449 21.72 37.99 2.46
N TYR A 450 22.70 38.89 2.55
CA TYR A 450 23.61 39.17 1.42
C TYR A 450 24.44 37.95 1.08
N GLN A 451 25.00 37.25 2.04
CA GLN A 451 25.80 36.06 1.80
C GLN A 451 24.97 34.95 1.12
N LEU A 452 23.72 34.71 1.57
CA LEU A 452 22.82 33.75 0.92
C LEU A 452 22.51 34.14 -0.52
N LEU A 453 22.20 35.40 -0.77
CA LEU A 453 21.90 35.89 -2.11
C LEU A 453 23.13 35.81 -3.04
N GLU A 454 24.32 36.25 -2.58
CA GLU A 454 25.56 36.23 -3.37
C GLU A 454 26.05 34.83 -3.71
N ASN A 455 25.92 33.90 -2.77
CA ASN A 455 26.32 32.50 -2.98
C ASN A 455 25.51 31.81 -4.10
N HIS A 456 24.22 32.14 -4.25
CA HIS A 456 23.34 31.51 -5.20
C HIS A 456 22.99 32.36 -6.42
N SER A 457 23.37 33.65 -6.42
CA SER A 457 23.07 34.56 -7.52
C SER A 457 24.02 34.38 -8.70
N THR A 458 23.49 34.52 -9.91
CA THR A 458 24.25 34.52 -11.15
C THR A 458 24.98 35.85 -11.34
N TYR A 459 24.41 36.95 -10.87
CA TYR A 459 24.91 38.30 -11.00
C TYR A 459 25.08 38.98 -9.64
N GLU A 460 25.78 40.09 -9.59
CA GLU A 460 25.90 40.91 -8.37
C GLU A 460 24.55 41.43 -7.91
N ILE A 461 24.36 41.51 -6.60
CA ILE A 461 23.14 42.04 -5.99
C ILE A 461 23.00 43.53 -6.37
N PRO A 462 21.85 43.97 -6.87
CA PRO A 462 21.61 45.38 -7.20
C PRO A 462 21.85 46.28 -5.99
N LYS A 463 22.57 47.40 -6.21
CA LYS A 463 22.87 48.39 -5.15
C LYS A 463 21.59 48.93 -4.49
N SER A 464 20.51 49.13 -5.30
CA SER A 464 19.21 49.57 -4.80
C SER A 464 18.62 48.61 -3.77
N LEU A 465 18.75 47.30 -3.99
CA LEU A 465 18.26 46.30 -3.06
C LEU A 465 19.06 46.29 -1.73
N LYS A 466 20.39 46.44 -1.81
CA LYS A 466 21.26 46.54 -0.62
C LYS A 466 20.86 47.75 0.25
N VAL A 467 20.67 48.92 -0.41
CA VAL A 467 20.23 50.14 0.33
C VAL A 467 18.85 49.92 0.98
N ASN A 468 17.90 49.35 0.24
CA ASN A 468 16.58 49.05 0.80
C ASN A 468 16.63 48.12 2.03
N ILE A 469 17.42 47.03 1.96
CA ILE A 469 17.56 46.10 3.06
C ILE A 469 18.22 46.76 4.29
N GLU A 470 19.21 47.64 4.08
CA GLU A 470 19.83 48.42 5.16
C GLU A 470 18.87 49.44 5.79
N ASP A 471 18.06 50.11 4.98
CA ASP A 471 17.05 51.06 5.48
C ASP A 471 15.96 50.32 6.27
N TRP A 472 15.53 49.13 5.79
CA TRP A 472 14.57 48.30 6.50
C TRP A 472 15.16 47.73 7.78
N TYR A 473 16.44 47.37 7.82
CA TYR A 473 17.14 46.92 9.01
C TYR A 473 17.20 48.05 10.07
N ASN A 474 17.65 49.23 9.69
CA ASN A 474 17.72 50.39 10.56
C ASN A 474 16.32 50.76 11.12
N SER A 475 15.28 50.68 10.26
CA SER A 475 13.91 50.94 10.68
C SER A 475 13.40 49.86 11.65
N TYR A 476 13.73 48.59 11.41
CA TYR A 476 13.31 47.48 12.25
C TYR A 476 13.94 47.55 13.65
N TYR A 477 15.21 47.85 13.73
CA TYR A 477 15.93 47.96 15.00
C TYR A 477 15.78 49.31 15.71
N SER A 478 15.07 50.30 15.10
CA SER A 478 14.79 51.58 15.73
C SER A 478 13.86 51.48 16.93
N ALA A 479 13.02 50.43 16.96
CA ALA A 479 12.16 50.12 18.12
C ALA A 479 12.03 48.60 18.27
N MET A 480 12.43 48.01 19.38
CA MET A 480 12.38 46.57 19.63
C MET A 480 11.52 46.27 20.84
N LEU A 481 10.62 45.26 20.68
CA LEU A 481 9.83 44.71 21.75
C LEU A 481 10.38 43.34 22.15
N PHE A 482 10.91 43.21 23.34
CA PHE A 482 11.46 41.96 23.84
C PHE A 482 10.42 41.18 24.63
N LYS A 483 10.31 39.89 24.35
CA LYS A 483 9.54 38.94 25.13
C LYS A 483 10.51 37.94 25.78
N GLY A 484 10.73 38.10 27.07
CA GLY A 484 11.64 37.27 27.87
C GLY A 484 11.67 37.73 29.31
N TYR A 485 12.54 37.12 30.11
CA TYR A 485 12.78 37.61 31.48
C TYR A 485 13.69 38.83 31.45
N VAL A 486 13.16 39.93 31.87
CA VAL A 486 13.96 41.17 32.01
C VAL A 486 14.34 41.35 33.49
N LEU A 487 15.62 41.23 33.77
CA LEU A 487 16.16 41.54 35.08
C LEU A 487 16.53 43.00 35.11
N LYS A 488 15.90 43.75 36.00
CA LYS A 488 16.27 45.13 36.30
C LYS A 488 16.90 45.16 37.68
N VAL A 489 18.12 45.68 37.77
CA VAL A 489 18.87 45.82 39.04
C VAL A 489 19.27 47.27 39.25
N ASP A 490 19.38 47.68 40.51
CA ASP A 490 19.87 48.98 40.88
C ASP A 490 21.38 49.10 40.61
N GLU A 491 21.89 50.33 40.48
CA GLU A 491 23.30 50.60 40.17
C GLU A 491 24.29 49.88 41.11
N LYS A 492 23.91 49.66 42.36
CA LYS A 492 24.73 48.94 43.35
C LYS A 492 24.89 47.42 43.02
N ASN A 493 23.99 46.87 42.33
CA ASN A 493 23.95 45.42 42.02
C ASN A 493 24.41 45.08 40.58
N ILE A 494 24.71 46.07 39.73
CA ILE A 494 25.18 45.89 38.35
C ILE A 494 26.46 45.04 38.33
N GLN A 495 27.44 45.36 39.17
CA GLN A 495 28.72 44.64 39.25
C GLN A 495 28.51 43.18 39.71
N ILE A 496 27.56 42.94 40.60
CA ILE A 496 27.22 41.60 41.08
C ILE A 496 26.68 40.74 39.95
N VAL A 497 25.78 41.27 39.09
CA VAL A 497 25.21 40.55 37.99
C VAL A 497 26.23 40.30 36.87
N GLU A 498 27.03 41.30 36.51
CA GLU A 498 27.99 41.20 35.41
C GLU A 498 29.20 40.33 35.74
N GLN A 499 29.59 40.24 37.03
CA GLN A 499 30.72 39.43 37.45
C GLN A 499 30.36 38.08 38.03
N ASN A 500 29.07 37.73 38.11
CA ASN A 500 28.62 36.46 38.67
C ASN A 500 28.65 35.35 37.60
N PRO A 501 29.55 34.35 37.70
CA PRO A 501 29.69 33.30 36.74
C PRO A 501 28.46 32.39 36.65
N LYS A 502 27.52 32.47 37.59
CA LYS A 502 26.27 31.72 37.59
C LYS A 502 25.16 32.43 36.81
N ILE A 503 25.19 33.75 36.68
CA ILE A 503 24.17 34.53 35.95
C ILE A 503 24.62 34.82 34.52
N THR A 504 25.90 35.07 34.30
CA THR A 504 26.47 35.44 32.99
C THR A 504 26.07 34.51 31.85
N PRO A 505 26.02 33.16 31.99
CA PRO A 505 25.58 32.26 30.90
C PRO A 505 24.14 32.44 30.49
N TYR A 506 23.31 33.02 31.35
CA TYR A 506 21.89 33.23 31.10
C TYR A 506 21.57 34.63 30.56
N ILE A 507 22.56 35.54 30.56
CA ILE A 507 22.39 36.89 30.00
C ILE A 507 22.42 36.79 28.49
N GLN A 508 21.23 36.93 27.84
CA GLN A 508 21.12 36.94 26.40
C GLN A 508 21.58 38.28 25.80
N MET A 509 21.24 39.38 26.47
CA MET A 509 21.58 40.74 26.01
C MET A 509 21.49 41.72 27.15
N LYS A 510 22.39 42.71 27.17
CA LYS A 510 22.30 43.91 28.02
C LYS A 510 21.47 44.95 27.24
N LEU A 511 20.28 45.28 27.75
CA LEU A 511 19.37 46.25 27.12
C LEU A 511 19.71 47.70 27.45
N ALA A 512 20.11 47.94 28.68
CA ALA A 512 20.60 49.20 29.20
C ALA A 512 21.42 48.96 30.49
N ASP A 513 22.02 49.98 31.06
CA ASP A 513 22.70 49.83 32.33
C ASP A 513 21.74 49.38 33.42
N GLY A 514 22.06 48.25 34.03
CA GLY A 514 21.24 47.60 35.04
C GLY A 514 19.98 46.87 34.51
N ILE A 515 19.82 46.72 33.17
CA ILE A 515 18.69 46.01 32.56
C ILE A 515 19.23 44.94 31.64
N TYR A 516 18.94 43.67 31.97
CA TYR A 516 19.41 42.49 31.26
C TYR A 516 18.23 41.63 30.78
N LEU A 517 18.30 41.16 29.57
CA LEU A 517 17.41 40.13 29.06
C LEU A 517 18.03 38.76 29.35
N LEU A 518 17.31 37.92 30.10
CA LEU A 518 17.78 36.59 30.49
C LEU A 518 17.07 35.50 29.68
N ASN A 519 17.82 34.47 29.28
CA ASN A 519 17.32 33.22 28.72
C ASN A 519 17.43 32.13 29.79
N ILE A 520 16.34 31.87 30.50
CA ILE A 520 16.28 30.88 31.59
C ILE A 520 15.53 29.66 31.08
N PRO A 521 16.05 28.43 31.23
CA PRO A 521 15.38 27.21 30.85
C PRO A 521 14.02 27.04 31.54
N VAL A 522 13.06 26.41 30.85
CA VAL A 522 11.65 26.28 31.29
C VAL A 522 11.50 25.45 32.56
N ASP A 523 12.46 24.59 32.85
CA ASP A 523 12.42 23.65 33.98
C ASP A 523 13.00 24.21 35.28
N GLU A 524 13.60 25.41 35.25
CA GLU A 524 14.09 26.07 36.43
C GLU A 524 13.11 27.14 36.93
N ASP A 525 12.73 27.04 38.18
CA ASP A 525 11.98 28.12 38.84
C ASP A 525 12.87 29.39 38.92
N CYS A 526 12.49 30.39 38.12
CA CYS A 526 13.26 31.62 37.96
C CYS A 526 13.53 32.34 39.30
N SER A 527 12.62 32.26 40.26
CA SER A 527 12.77 32.85 41.57
C SER A 527 13.80 32.09 42.39
N GLU A 528 13.82 30.77 42.33
CA GLU A 528 14.80 29.92 42.99
C GLU A 528 16.21 30.07 42.38
N PHE A 529 16.27 30.16 41.03
CA PHE A 529 17.52 30.41 40.33
C PHE A 529 18.18 31.74 40.72
N ILE A 530 17.42 32.82 40.77
CA ILE A 530 17.95 34.15 41.03
C ILE A 530 18.31 34.32 42.53
N SER A 531 17.56 33.68 43.42
CA SER A 531 17.93 33.64 44.84
C SER A 531 19.25 32.89 45.09
N LYS A 532 19.46 31.78 44.37
CA LYS A 532 20.73 31.03 44.38
C LYS A 532 21.91 31.84 43.80
N CYS A 533 21.64 32.85 42.99
CA CYS A 533 22.63 33.74 42.41
C CYS A 533 23.04 34.94 43.32
N GLY A 534 22.51 35.03 44.52
CA GLY A 534 22.88 36.06 45.49
C GLY A 534 22.11 37.38 45.39
N LEU A 535 20.94 37.35 44.73
CA LEU A 535 19.99 38.45 44.67
C LEU A 535 18.76 38.08 45.51
N ASP A 536 18.70 38.58 46.74
CA ASP A 536 17.79 38.11 47.80
C ASP A 536 16.30 38.44 47.61
N PHE A 537 15.90 39.17 46.57
CA PHE A 537 14.49 39.57 46.43
C PHE A 537 14.06 39.73 44.98
N ILE A 538 13.39 38.70 44.42
CA ILE A 538 12.70 38.80 43.14
C ILE A 538 11.30 38.20 43.24
N GLY A 539 10.29 39.00 42.86
CA GLY A 539 8.87 38.56 42.82
C GLY A 539 8.57 37.64 41.64
N ASN A 540 7.35 37.03 41.63
CA ASN A 540 6.90 36.01 40.66
C ASN A 540 7.06 36.43 39.19
N VAL A 541 7.57 35.50 38.38
CA VAL A 541 7.95 35.67 36.98
C VAL A 541 6.85 35.20 36.02
N LYS A 542 6.73 35.86 34.88
CA LYS A 542 5.75 35.50 33.82
C LYS A 542 6.43 34.96 32.56
N THR A 543 6.27 33.66 32.34
CA THR A 543 6.38 32.75 31.16
C THR A 543 7.42 32.91 30.03
N ALA A 544 8.08 31.77 29.71
CA ALA A 544 9.20 31.59 28.80
C ALA A 544 8.90 30.82 27.49
N LYS A 545 9.81 30.82 26.54
CA LYS A 545 9.83 30.14 25.26
C LYS A 545 10.11 28.63 25.42
N LYS A 546 9.42 27.79 24.62
CA LYS A 546 9.68 26.34 24.50
C LYS A 546 10.81 26.07 23.50
N GLU A 547 11.76 25.20 23.85
CA GLU A 547 12.69 24.59 22.87
C GLU A 547 12.01 23.56 21.99
N PHE A 548 12.47 23.46 20.75
CA PHE A 548 11.88 22.53 19.77
C PHE A 548 12.58 21.18 19.86
N GLU A 549 11.82 20.11 20.11
CA GLU A 549 12.29 18.73 19.92
C GLU A 549 12.54 18.44 18.43
N VAL A 550 13.74 17.97 18.10
CA VAL A 550 14.08 17.50 16.76
C VAL A 550 13.42 16.15 16.54
N VAL A 551 12.33 16.14 15.79
CA VAL A 551 11.63 14.90 15.45
C VAL A 551 12.15 14.40 14.10
N ASN A 552 12.96 13.35 14.11
CA ASN A 552 13.43 12.69 12.89
C ASN A 552 12.31 11.91 12.21
N PHE A 553 12.24 11.97 10.88
CA PHE A 553 11.36 11.13 10.08
C PHE A 553 11.77 9.64 10.17
N PRO A 554 10.82 8.69 10.03
CA PRO A 554 11.15 7.27 9.98
C PRO A 554 12.13 6.99 8.85
N LEU A 555 13.05 6.03 9.05
CA LEU A 555 13.99 5.62 8.01
C LEU A 555 13.25 4.82 6.93
N ILE A 556 13.37 5.23 5.68
CA ILE A 556 12.93 4.50 4.49
C ILE A 556 14.14 4.25 3.57
N TYR A 557 14.10 3.12 2.87
CA TYR A 557 15.15 2.71 1.96
C TYR A 557 14.82 3.17 0.52
N ASN A 558 15.80 3.08 -0.37
CA ASN A 558 15.57 3.29 -1.80
C ASN A 558 14.60 2.22 -2.33
N GLY A 559 13.78 2.58 -3.30
CA GLY A 559 12.85 1.64 -3.92
C GLY A 559 13.58 0.46 -4.55
N ARG A 560 13.05 -0.77 -4.33
CA ARG A 560 13.55 -2.01 -4.91
C ARG A 560 12.61 -2.49 -5.99
N ASN A 561 13.17 -2.95 -7.09
CA ASN A 561 12.38 -3.55 -8.16
C ASN A 561 11.93 -4.97 -7.74
N LEU A 562 10.62 -5.21 -7.74
CA LEU A 562 10.05 -6.51 -7.41
C LEU A 562 10.47 -7.61 -8.39
N PHE A 563 10.65 -7.28 -9.66
CA PHE A 563 10.99 -8.23 -10.72
C PHE A 563 12.43 -8.73 -10.64
N GLU A 564 13.37 -7.96 -10.08
CA GLU A 564 14.78 -8.40 -9.91
C GLU A 564 14.91 -9.68 -9.09
N ASP A 565 14.00 -9.89 -8.13
CA ASP A 565 13.98 -11.11 -7.30
C ASP A 565 13.49 -12.36 -8.08
N TYR A 566 12.91 -12.20 -9.29
CA TYR A 566 12.24 -13.26 -10.06
C TYR A 566 12.78 -13.46 -11.49
N GLU A 567 13.75 -12.67 -11.95
CA GLU A 567 14.27 -12.71 -13.34
C GLU A 567 14.95 -14.04 -13.71
N ILE A 568 15.36 -14.86 -12.73
CA ILE A 568 16.11 -16.10 -12.97
C ILE A 568 15.25 -17.24 -13.58
N GLN A 569 13.92 -17.10 -13.63
CA GLN A 569 12.99 -18.19 -14.01
C GLN A 569 12.43 -18.09 -15.44
N ASN A 570 12.77 -17.07 -16.22
CA ASN A 570 12.08 -16.77 -17.49
C ASN A 570 12.41 -17.66 -18.70
N GLU A 571 13.45 -18.51 -18.67
CA GLU A 571 13.88 -19.26 -19.86
C GLU A 571 12.96 -20.42 -20.29
N GLN A 572 12.08 -20.91 -19.39
CA GLN A 572 11.22 -22.08 -19.70
C GLN A 572 9.82 -21.72 -20.22
N PHE A 573 9.44 -20.45 -20.24
CA PHE A 573 8.07 -20.01 -20.56
C PHE A 573 7.69 -20.08 -22.05
N SER A 574 8.65 -20.10 -22.96
CA SER A 574 8.41 -20.21 -24.41
C SER A 574 7.76 -21.54 -24.85
N SER A 575 7.75 -22.55 -23.97
CA SER A 575 7.15 -23.87 -24.25
C SER A 575 5.64 -23.96 -23.96
N ILE A 576 5.05 -23.00 -23.23
CA ILE A 576 3.63 -23.07 -22.80
C ILE A 576 2.66 -22.65 -23.91
N ASN A 577 3.06 -21.82 -24.87
CA ASN A 577 2.20 -21.47 -26.01
C ASN A 577 1.85 -22.69 -26.90
N ASN A 578 2.61 -23.78 -26.79
CA ASN A 578 2.26 -25.06 -27.36
C ASN A 578 1.27 -25.88 -26.49
N ALA A 579 1.05 -25.45 -25.22
CA ALA A 579 0.28 -26.25 -24.25
C ALA A 579 -1.23 -26.30 -24.54
N GLN A 580 -1.81 -25.31 -25.21
CA GLN A 580 -3.25 -25.37 -25.54
C GLN A 580 -3.61 -26.48 -26.52
N ASN A 581 -2.72 -26.84 -27.43
CA ASN A 581 -2.91 -27.96 -28.33
C ASN A 581 -2.72 -29.30 -27.59
N THR A 582 -1.73 -29.39 -26.70
CA THR A 582 -1.47 -30.58 -25.88
C THR A 582 -2.59 -30.87 -24.88
N VAL A 583 -3.25 -29.88 -24.31
CA VAL A 583 -4.43 -30.05 -23.43
C VAL A 583 -5.60 -30.68 -24.23
N LYS A 584 -5.87 -30.15 -25.41
CA LYS A 584 -6.95 -30.67 -26.29
C LYS A 584 -6.66 -32.12 -26.74
N ASP A 585 -5.42 -32.43 -27.05
CA ASP A 585 -5.00 -33.76 -27.48
C ASP A 585 -5.08 -34.78 -26.34
N ALA A 586 -4.65 -34.43 -25.14
CA ALA A 586 -4.75 -35.27 -23.95
C ALA A 586 -6.22 -35.55 -23.57
N ILE A 587 -7.08 -34.55 -23.61
CA ILE A 587 -8.51 -34.71 -23.36
C ILE A 587 -9.11 -35.62 -24.43
N LYS A 588 -8.77 -35.41 -25.70
CA LYS A 588 -9.28 -36.23 -26.83
C LYS A 588 -8.84 -37.69 -26.70
N GLU A 589 -7.64 -37.96 -26.25
CA GLU A 589 -7.19 -39.34 -26.00
C GLU A 589 -8.05 -40.05 -24.94
N LEU A 590 -8.34 -39.36 -23.82
CA LEU A 590 -9.17 -39.90 -22.74
C LEU A 590 -10.63 -40.10 -23.19
N VAL A 591 -11.19 -39.17 -23.96
CA VAL A 591 -12.54 -39.25 -24.51
C VAL A 591 -12.62 -40.42 -25.49
N ASN A 592 -11.66 -40.60 -26.41
CA ASN A 592 -11.61 -41.72 -27.34
C ASN A 592 -11.53 -43.05 -26.59
N TYR A 593 -10.76 -43.13 -25.50
CA TYR A 593 -10.71 -44.32 -24.66
C TYR A 593 -12.06 -44.59 -23.99
N LEU A 594 -12.74 -43.55 -23.47
CA LEU A 594 -14.05 -43.63 -22.85
C LEU A 594 -15.10 -44.22 -23.85
N ASP A 595 -15.04 -43.82 -25.13
CA ASP A 595 -15.94 -44.28 -26.16
C ASP A 595 -15.73 -45.78 -26.55
N THR A 596 -14.61 -46.39 -26.14
CA THR A 596 -14.38 -47.85 -26.32
C THR A 596 -15.04 -48.68 -25.22
N LEU A 597 -15.51 -48.06 -24.12
CA LEU A 597 -16.08 -48.76 -22.98
C LEU A 597 -17.60 -48.88 -23.10
N GLN A 598 -18.17 -50.01 -22.65
CA GLN A 598 -19.62 -50.17 -22.54
C GLN A 598 -20.16 -49.48 -21.29
N LEU A 599 -20.66 -48.27 -21.45
CA LEU A 599 -21.13 -47.40 -20.37
C LEU A 599 -22.62 -47.08 -20.50
N THR A 600 -23.30 -46.89 -19.39
CA THR A 600 -24.61 -46.24 -19.42
C THR A 600 -24.43 -44.75 -19.74
N GLU A 601 -25.50 -44.13 -20.27
CA GLU A 601 -25.46 -42.71 -20.65
C GLU A 601 -25.10 -41.81 -19.45
N GLN A 602 -25.58 -42.15 -18.26
CA GLN A 602 -25.25 -41.43 -17.01
C GLN A 602 -23.78 -41.59 -16.60
N GLN A 603 -23.25 -42.80 -16.68
CA GLN A 603 -21.83 -43.06 -16.39
C GLN A 603 -20.95 -42.32 -17.38
N ARG A 604 -21.28 -42.36 -18.66
CA ARG A 604 -20.54 -41.65 -19.72
C ARG A 604 -20.54 -40.14 -19.48
N SER A 605 -21.71 -39.56 -19.19
CA SER A 605 -21.84 -38.12 -18.91
C SER A 605 -20.98 -37.69 -17.70
N CYS A 606 -21.01 -38.44 -16.61
CA CYS A 606 -20.24 -38.14 -15.41
C CYS A 606 -18.72 -38.26 -15.63
N LEU A 607 -18.26 -39.32 -16.33
CA LEU A 607 -16.86 -39.48 -16.65
C LEU A 607 -16.36 -38.40 -17.62
N LEU A 608 -17.19 -38.02 -18.62
CA LEU A 608 -16.89 -36.91 -19.51
C LEU A 608 -16.74 -35.60 -18.74
N ASP A 609 -17.63 -35.30 -17.79
CA ASP A 609 -17.53 -34.11 -16.95
C ASP A 609 -16.20 -34.09 -16.16
N ARG A 610 -15.83 -35.24 -15.54
CA ARG A 610 -14.57 -35.36 -14.80
C ARG A 610 -13.34 -35.22 -15.72
N ILE A 611 -13.37 -35.71 -16.97
CA ILE A 611 -12.32 -35.52 -17.96
C ILE A 611 -12.20 -34.05 -18.34
N TYR A 612 -13.30 -33.37 -18.65
CA TYR A 612 -13.29 -31.95 -18.99
C TYR A 612 -12.87 -31.06 -17.80
N ARG A 613 -13.22 -31.46 -16.60
CA ARG A 613 -12.73 -30.82 -15.36
C ARG A 613 -11.27 -31.18 -15.05
N LYS A 614 -10.62 -32.04 -15.85
CA LYS A 614 -9.21 -32.43 -15.73
C LYS A 614 -8.88 -33.17 -14.42
N VAL A 615 -9.86 -33.75 -13.77
CA VAL A 615 -9.67 -34.60 -12.58
C VAL A 615 -9.16 -35.97 -12.96
N ILE A 616 -9.66 -36.51 -14.09
CA ILE A 616 -9.14 -37.73 -14.71
C ILE A 616 -7.95 -37.34 -15.59
N ILE A 617 -6.76 -37.79 -15.22
CA ILE A 617 -5.50 -37.55 -15.93
C ILE A 617 -4.96 -38.83 -16.61
N SER A 618 -5.41 -40.02 -16.20
CA SER A 618 -4.97 -41.30 -16.74
C SER A 618 -6.13 -42.27 -17.00
N LYS A 619 -5.92 -43.23 -17.91
CA LYS A 619 -6.92 -44.25 -18.27
C LYS A 619 -7.30 -45.15 -17.08
N GLU A 620 -6.37 -45.32 -16.11
CA GLU A 620 -6.55 -46.14 -14.92
C GLU A 620 -7.60 -45.57 -13.96
N GLN A 621 -7.85 -44.26 -14.03
CA GLN A 621 -8.89 -43.58 -13.22
C GLN A 621 -10.31 -43.77 -13.81
N ILE A 622 -10.43 -44.25 -15.05
CA ILE A 622 -11.72 -44.47 -15.70
C ILE A 622 -12.26 -45.82 -15.27
N ASN A 623 -12.98 -45.83 -14.15
CA ASN A 623 -13.67 -47.04 -13.66
C ASN A 623 -15.19 -46.83 -13.62
N PRO A 624 -15.94 -47.55 -14.47
CA PRO A 624 -17.37 -47.39 -14.56
C PRO A 624 -18.17 -47.81 -13.32
N SER A 625 -17.60 -48.69 -12.50
CA SER A 625 -18.30 -49.31 -11.37
C SER A 625 -18.56 -48.33 -10.21
N TYR A 626 -17.84 -47.21 -10.14
CA TYR A 626 -17.88 -46.27 -9.02
C TYR A 626 -18.29 -44.86 -9.38
N VAL A 627 -18.98 -44.70 -10.51
CA VAL A 627 -19.46 -43.38 -10.94
C VAL A 627 -20.76 -43.06 -10.23
N GLN A 628 -20.70 -42.19 -9.24
CA GLN A 628 -21.91 -41.57 -8.67
C GLN A 628 -22.28 -40.35 -9.52
N TYR A 629 -23.55 -40.28 -9.93
CA TYR A 629 -24.07 -39.12 -10.63
C TYR A 629 -24.39 -38.01 -9.65
N GLU A 630 -23.65 -36.92 -9.67
CA GLU A 630 -23.91 -35.72 -8.88
C GLU A 630 -24.39 -34.61 -9.81
N VAL A 631 -25.59 -34.09 -9.58
CA VAL A 631 -26.11 -32.92 -10.28
C VAL A 631 -25.62 -31.69 -9.60
N PHE A 632 -24.67 -30.99 -10.22
CA PHE A 632 -24.11 -29.74 -9.72
C PHE A 632 -24.85 -28.49 -10.19
N GLU A 633 -25.77 -28.63 -11.10
CA GLU A 633 -26.48 -27.53 -11.73
C GLU A 633 -27.93 -27.93 -12.02
N ALA A 634 -28.88 -27.06 -11.66
CA ALA A 634 -30.27 -27.18 -12.00
C ALA A 634 -30.79 -25.90 -12.65
N THR A 635 -31.49 -26.02 -13.78
CA THR A 635 -31.95 -24.89 -14.60
C THR A 635 -33.45 -24.96 -14.89
N GLY A 636 -34.04 -23.84 -15.29
CA GLY A 636 -35.41 -23.78 -15.82
C GLY A 636 -36.49 -24.06 -14.77
N MET A 637 -37.46 -24.90 -15.11
CA MET A 637 -38.64 -25.24 -14.29
C MET A 637 -38.41 -26.41 -13.31
N GLU A 638 -37.19 -26.93 -13.21
CA GLU A 638 -36.90 -28.09 -12.36
C GLU A 638 -36.80 -27.69 -10.88
N TYR A 639 -37.96 -27.46 -10.27
CA TYR A 639 -38.05 -27.01 -8.87
C TYR A 639 -37.38 -27.97 -7.88
N MET A 640 -37.64 -29.28 -8.00
CA MET A 640 -37.10 -30.28 -7.10
C MET A 640 -35.58 -30.45 -7.24
N GLY A 641 -35.04 -30.29 -8.43
CA GLY A 641 -33.60 -30.30 -8.67
C GLY A 641 -32.93 -29.13 -8.00
N LYS A 642 -33.50 -27.93 -8.14
CA LYS A 642 -32.99 -26.70 -7.45
C LYS A 642 -33.08 -26.85 -5.93
N LEU A 643 -34.21 -27.33 -5.42
CA LEU A 643 -34.40 -27.52 -3.99
C LEU A 643 -33.34 -28.48 -3.39
N ARG A 644 -33.10 -29.62 -4.05
CA ARG A 644 -32.08 -30.60 -3.63
C ARG A 644 -30.67 -30.01 -3.62
N LEU A 645 -30.30 -29.27 -4.67
CA LEU A 645 -28.99 -28.59 -4.69
C LEU A 645 -28.83 -27.57 -3.57
N ILE A 646 -29.90 -26.84 -3.28
CA ILE A 646 -29.88 -25.84 -2.20
C ILE A 646 -29.82 -26.55 -0.83
N GLU A 647 -30.56 -27.63 -0.62
CA GLU A 647 -30.52 -28.47 0.59
C GLU A 647 -29.11 -29.05 0.83
N ASN A 648 -28.49 -29.56 -0.24
CA ASN A 648 -27.13 -30.05 -0.20
C ASN A 648 -26.15 -28.94 0.14
N ALA A 649 -26.30 -27.74 -0.42
CA ALA A 649 -25.47 -26.60 -0.12
C ALA A 649 -25.59 -26.12 1.34
N VAL A 650 -26.80 -26.12 1.89
CA VAL A 650 -27.03 -25.77 3.31
C VAL A 650 -26.39 -26.81 4.22
N SER A 651 -26.55 -28.09 3.89
CA SER A 651 -26.01 -29.21 4.70
C SER A 651 -24.48 -29.25 4.62
N GLY A 652 -23.90 -29.05 3.42
CA GLY A 652 -22.46 -29.07 3.17
C GLY A 652 -21.76 -27.75 3.49
N LYS A 653 -22.51 -26.68 3.83
CA LYS A 653 -21.99 -25.30 3.95
C LYS A 653 -21.27 -24.85 2.67
N ASP A 654 -21.69 -25.33 1.52
CA ASP A 654 -21.11 -25.05 0.23
C ASP A 654 -21.56 -23.69 -0.34
N MET A 655 -20.85 -23.16 -1.34
CA MET A 655 -21.21 -21.94 -2.04
C MET A 655 -22.25 -22.24 -3.13
N LEU A 656 -23.19 -21.31 -3.31
CA LEU A 656 -24.17 -21.35 -4.40
C LEU A 656 -24.00 -20.15 -5.32
N GLU A 657 -24.02 -20.39 -6.60
CA GLU A 657 -24.26 -19.39 -7.62
C GLU A 657 -25.73 -19.50 -8.07
N ILE A 658 -26.49 -18.43 -7.86
CA ILE A 658 -27.88 -18.36 -8.26
C ILE A 658 -28.09 -17.27 -9.30
N SER A 659 -28.84 -17.58 -10.36
CA SER A 659 -29.19 -16.61 -11.40
C SER A 659 -30.70 -16.36 -11.36
N ILE A 660 -31.10 -15.10 -11.29
CA ILE A 660 -32.49 -14.66 -11.16
C ILE A 660 -32.78 -13.59 -12.20
N PRO A 661 -33.93 -13.60 -12.86
CA PRO A 661 -34.37 -12.51 -13.73
C PRO A 661 -34.50 -11.20 -12.93
N ALA A 662 -34.12 -10.08 -13.51
CA ALA A 662 -34.30 -8.78 -12.87
C ALA A 662 -35.78 -8.39 -12.78
N ASP A 663 -36.20 -7.79 -11.67
CA ASP A 663 -37.61 -7.46 -11.41
C ASP A 663 -38.24 -6.52 -12.47
N ASN A 664 -37.45 -5.73 -13.20
CA ASN A 664 -37.91 -4.75 -14.19
C ASN A 664 -37.68 -5.18 -15.64
N ASP A 665 -36.92 -6.26 -15.88
CA ASP A 665 -36.60 -6.74 -17.22
C ASP A 665 -36.28 -8.23 -17.16
N SER A 666 -37.24 -9.07 -17.56
CA SER A 666 -37.10 -10.53 -17.57
C SER A 666 -36.02 -11.07 -18.53
N SER A 667 -35.52 -10.22 -19.43
CA SER A 667 -34.42 -10.57 -20.34
C SER A 667 -33.06 -10.44 -19.68
N ARG A 668 -32.96 -9.66 -18.59
CA ARG A 668 -31.70 -9.42 -17.83
C ARG A 668 -31.62 -10.38 -16.65
N ILE A 669 -30.60 -11.22 -16.65
CA ILE A 669 -30.32 -12.16 -15.56
C ILE A 669 -29.27 -11.55 -14.63
N ILE A 670 -29.56 -11.54 -13.32
CA ILE A 670 -28.62 -11.14 -12.28
C ILE A 670 -28.12 -12.41 -11.59
N THR A 671 -26.82 -12.54 -11.49
CA THR A 671 -26.18 -13.69 -10.83
C THR A 671 -25.61 -13.26 -9.48
N TYR A 672 -25.94 -14.00 -8.44
CA TYR A 672 -25.42 -13.84 -7.08
C TYR A 672 -24.59 -15.04 -6.70
N LEU A 673 -23.46 -14.82 -6.08
CA LEU A 673 -22.65 -15.84 -5.42
C LEU A 673 -22.76 -15.66 -3.92
N GLY A 674 -23.00 -16.75 -3.19
CA GLY A 674 -23.08 -16.65 -1.74
C GLY A 674 -23.17 -18.01 -1.06
N ARG A 675 -23.10 -17.98 0.26
CA ARG A 675 -23.26 -19.18 1.11
C ARG A 675 -24.73 -19.36 1.48
N ALA A 676 -25.27 -20.53 1.21
CA ALA A 676 -26.60 -20.87 1.68
C ALA A 676 -26.61 -21.09 3.21
N ILE A 677 -27.46 -20.32 3.92
CA ILE A 677 -27.56 -20.39 5.38
C ILE A 677 -28.71 -21.27 5.81
N GLN A 678 -29.89 -21.05 5.25
CA GLN A 678 -31.13 -21.69 5.71
C GLN A 678 -32.18 -21.72 4.59
N ILE A 679 -33.02 -22.75 4.61
CA ILE A 679 -34.24 -22.82 3.79
C ILE A 679 -35.44 -22.64 4.70
N THR A 680 -36.33 -21.74 4.32
CA THR A 680 -37.62 -21.50 4.98
C THR A 680 -38.73 -21.97 4.08
N LYS A 681 -39.54 -22.92 4.57
CA LYS A 681 -40.71 -23.43 3.81
C LYS A 681 -41.88 -22.47 4.03
N GLY A 682 -42.45 -21.96 2.95
CA GLY A 682 -43.71 -21.21 2.93
C GLY A 682 -44.84 -22.04 2.32
N ASP A 683 -46.08 -21.55 2.42
CA ASP A 683 -47.26 -22.29 1.99
C ASP A 683 -47.29 -22.55 0.46
N ASN A 684 -46.74 -21.62 -0.35
CA ASN A 684 -46.76 -21.71 -1.84
C ASN A 684 -45.36 -21.81 -2.46
N ASP A 685 -44.28 -21.45 -1.74
CA ASP A 685 -42.91 -21.51 -2.24
C ASP A 685 -41.93 -21.63 -1.05
N SER A 686 -40.76 -22.17 -1.30
CA SER A 686 -39.68 -22.21 -0.33
C SER A 686 -38.69 -21.08 -0.62
N PHE A 687 -38.15 -20.47 0.42
CA PHE A 687 -37.18 -19.39 0.32
C PHE A 687 -35.82 -19.86 0.81
N VAL A 688 -34.76 -19.52 0.07
CA VAL A 688 -33.40 -19.71 0.51
C VAL A 688 -32.82 -18.40 1.02
N LYS A 689 -32.22 -18.43 2.21
CA LYS A 689 -31.45 -17.34 2.78
C LYS A 689 -29.99 -17.54 2.39
N ILE A 690 -29.42 -16.56 1.67
CA ILE A 690 -28.05 -16.61 1.19
C ILE A 690 -27.28 -15.38 1.68
N GLN A 691 -26.09 -15.63 2.21
CA GLN A 691 -25.11 -14.60 2.51
C GLN A 691 -24.27 -14.34 1.24
N ILE A 692 -24.47 -13.17 0.62
CA ILE A 692 -23.86 -12.83 -0.66
C ILE A 692 -22.42 -12.38 -0.46
N GLU A 693 -21.51 -12.87 -1.26
CA GLU A 693 -20.13 -12.43 -1.32
C GLU A 693 -19.95 -11.32 -2.39
N PRO A 694 -19.07 -10.30 -2.20
CA PRO A 694 -18.16 -10.14 -1.04
C PRO A 694 -18.80 -9.39 0.15
N ASP A 695 -19.96 -8.76 -0.03
CA ASP A 695 -20.55 -7.80 0.92
C ASP A 695 -21.12 -8.44 2.19
N LYS A 696 -21.19 -9.77 2.26
CA LYS A 696 -21.76 -10.57 3.34
C LYS A 696 -23.20 -10.19 3.71
N ASN A 697 -23.90 -9.50 2.81
CA ASN A 697 -25.30 -9.14 2.99
C ASN A 697 -26.19 -10.38 2.85
N GLU A 698 -27.14 -10.53 3.76
CA GLU A 698 -28.11 -11.62 3.73
C GLU A 698 -29.33 -11.25 2.89
N LYS A 699 -29.68 -12.10 1.90
CA LYS A 699 -30.88 -11.94 1.09
C LYS A 699 -31.69 -13.22 1.03
N PHE A 700 -33.01 -13.06 0.89
CA PHE A 700 -33.95 -14.16 0.70
C PHE A 700 -34.37 -14.24 -0.75
N PHE A 701 -34.32 -15.44 -1.31
CA PHE A 701 -34.71 -15.69 -2.70
C PHE A 701 -35.77 -16.78 -2.77
N PRO A 702 -36.92 -16.55 -3.41
CA PRO A 702 -37.89 -17.58 -3.64
C PRO A 702 -37.36 -18.57 -4.66
N ILE A 703 -37.42 -19.88 -4.37
CA ILE A 703 -36.79 -20.93 -5.18
C ILE A 703 -37.48 -21.03 -6.58
N SER A 704 -38.77 -20.74 -6.66
CA SER A 704 -39.51 -20.71 -7.94
C SER A 704 -38.96 -19.66 -8.92
N LYS A 705 -38.49 -18.52 -8.42
CA LYS A 705 -37.97 -17.42 -9.27
C LYS A 705 -36.52 -17.62 -9.72
N ILE A 706 -35.80 -18.56 -9.14
CA ILE A 706 -34.40 -18.83 -9.51
C ILE A 706 -34.37 -19.51 -10.87
N ALA A 707 -33.76 -18.89 -11.88
CA ALA A 707 -33.60 -19.44 -13.20
C ALA A 707 -32.56 -20.58 -13.25
N LYS A 708 -31.47 -20.42 -12.52
CA LYS A 708 -30.37 -21.39 -12.47
C LYS A 708 -29.76 -21.43 -11.07
N VAL A 709 -29.50 -22.65 -10.58
CA VAL A 709 -28.71 -22.90 -9.37
C VAL A 709 -27.49 -23.72 -9.76
N LYS A 710 -26.31 -23.28 -9.36
CA LYS A 710 -25.07 -24.01 -9.50
C LYS A 710 -24.43 -24.18 -8.11
N LEU A 711 -24.20 -25.43 -7.73
CA LEU A 711 -23.49 -25.76 -6.50
C LEU A 711 -21.99 -25.66 -6.76
N ILE A 712 -21.31 -24.82 -5.98
CA ILE A 712 -19.86 -24.73 -5.94
C ILE A 712 -19.43 -25.35 -4.61
N LYS A 713 -18.98 -26.58 -4.64
CA LYS A 713 -18.57 -27.31 -3.46
C LYS A 713 -17.35 -26.63 -2.81
N ARG A 714 -17.44 -26.40 -1.50
CA ARG A 714 -16.35 -25.85 -0.69
C ARG A 714 -15.76 -26.96 0.15
N TYR A 715 -14.48 -27.26 -0.09
CA TYR A 715 -13.71 -28.16 0.75
C TYR A 715 -13.15 -27.36 1.94
N ILE A 716 -13.63 -27.64 3.13
CA ILE A 716 -13.12 -27.07 4.38
C ILE A 716 -12.33 -28.13 5.13
#